data_2edccb22afe51ba8f701ba2fa8f48cce
#
_entry.id   2edccb22afe51ba8f701ba2fa8f48cce
#
_cell.length_a   1.000
_cell.length_b   1.000
_cell.length_c   1.000
_cell.angle_alpha   90.00
_cell.angle_beta   90.00
_cell.angle_gamma   90.00
#
_symmetry.space_group_name_H-M   'P 1'
#
loop_
_entity.id
_entity.type
_entity.pdbx_description
1 polymer ?
#
loop_
_entity_poly.entity_id
_entity_poly.type
_entity_poly.pdbx_seq_one_letter_code
_entity_poly.pdbx_strand_id
1 'polypeptide(L)'
;MLNTRFSVSLIVIGWLCLSASLCAQPLSFMAPEERPQLEASKPWPENQFLVLAYHDVEDDAADQRYLSVRTSALNEQISWLLHNGYHAISVQDIVDAHEGKKALPPKAVLLSFDDYSSFYTRVWPLLQAWNVPALWAPVGSWVDTPANQKVNFGGLMTPRDRFATWDMVRELSRSPLVEIGSHTWASHYGIPANPQGSREPAIANRFFDNVTGHYETDEHFNQRIAADVRKVTEKITQVTGKAPRAWVWPYGAANGTSLAIAQKQGYQLAFTLEDGLANVRDLGNIPRLLIAGNPSIKTFANTVSRVQEFDPVRVMHVDLDYVYDPDPAQQTKNINKLVQRVYDMKISHVFLQAFSDPRGDGRIGALYFPNRRLPVRADLFNFVAWQLQTRAGVKVFAWMPVLSFDLSPALPRVQRRDRQTGELTVAAEPYIRLSPWSPQVRQQVTEIYEDLARYASFNGILFHDDAVLTDVDDAGQETTRQKSQQLIGFTRTLSQAVKNIRGPQIKTARNMFALPILQPESEAWFAQNLDDFLSAYDWTVPMAMPLMESVPAEESNAWLTRLVNAVAARPGALNKTIFELQARDWAQKPQRAVADERLVEWMQVLQLNGIKNYGYYPDDFLNNQPDISRIRPEFSSYWYPDND
;
A
#
# COMPACT_ATOMS: atom_id res chain seq x y z
N MET A 1 -6.88 -29.36 101.71
CA MET A 1 -5.43 -29.62 101.57
C MET A 1 -5.10 -29.75 100.13
N LEU A 2 -4.06 -29.06 99.76
CA LEU A 2 -3.29 -28.97 98.51
C LEU A 2 -3.94 -28.40 97.26
N ASN A 3 -3.39 -27.25 97.00
CA ASN A 3 -3.38 -26.48 95.73
C ASN A 3 -2.68 -27.26 94.63
N THR A 4 -3.21 -27.22 93.44
CA THR A 4 -2.40 -27.29 92.22
C THR A 4 -2.99 -26.33 91.19
N ARG A 5 -2.22 -25.26 90.94
CA ARG A 5 -2.47 -24.27 89.91
C ARG A 5 -2.13 -24.85 88.53
N PHE A 6 -3.07 -24.85 87.59
CA PHE A 6 -2.79 -25.08 86.19
C PHE A 6 -2.70 -23.72 85.49
N SER A 7 -1.48 -23.39 85.01
CA SER A 7 -1.22 -22.24 84.16
C SER A 7 -1.65 -22.58 82.74
N VAL A 8 -2.64 -21.87 82.22
CA VAL A 8 -3.04 -21.96 80.84
C VAL A 8 -2.16 -20.94 80.07
N SER A 9 -1.23 -21.43 79.28
CA SER A 9 -0.46 -20.62 78.34
C SER A 9 -1.33 -20.34 77.10
N LEU A 10 -1.75 -19.07 76.95
CA LEU A 10 -2.36 -18.56 75.71
C LEU A 10 -1.26 -18.42 74.65
N ILE A 11 -1.31 -19.29 73.64
CA ILE A 11 -0.55 -19.11 72.41
C ILE A 11 -1.35 -18.14 71.52
N VAL A 12 -0.93 -16.88 71.47
CA VAL A 12 -1.41 -15.89 70.52
C VAL A 12 -0.70 -16.17 69.21
N ILE A 13 -1.37 -16.82 68.23
CA ILE A 13 -0.90 -16.92 66.85
C ILE A 13 -1.18 -15.57 66.19
N GLY A 14 -0.16 -14.72 66.18
CA GLY A 14 -0.19 -13.49 65.37
C GLY A 14 -0.18 -13.83 63.90
N TRP A 15 -1.28 -13.62 63.22
CA TRP A 15 -1.32 -13.51 61.75
C TRP A 15 -0.59 -12.24 61.36
N LEU A 16 0.68 -12.36 60.96
CA LEU A 16 1.38 -11.34 60.21
C LEU A 16 0.77 -11.34 58.80
N CYS A 17 -0.18 -10.42 58.56
CA CYS A 17 -0.52 -9.97 57.24
C CYS A 17 0.71 -9.30 56.65
N LEU A 18 1.52 -10.02 55.89
CA LEU A 18 2.43 -9.42 54.93
C LEU A 18 1.58 -8.80 53.81
N SER A 19 1.16 -7.57 54.03
CA SER A 19 0.82 -6.66 52.97
C SER A 19 2.11 -6.43 52.18
N ALA A 20 2.35 -7.20 51.15
CA ALA A 20 3.32 -6.85 50.11
C ALA A 20 2.79 -5.57 49.45
N SER A 21 3.19 -4.43 50.01
CA SER A 21 3.16 -3.19 49.26
C SER A 21 4.00 -3.45 48.01
N LEU A 22 3.33 -3.61 46.88
CA LEU A 22 3.95 -3.37 45.60
C LEU A 22 4.35 -1.89 45.58
N CYS A 23 5.47 -1.59 46.21
CA CYS A 23 6.19 -0.37 45.92
C CYS A 23 6.54 -0.50 44.42
N ALA A 24 5.85 0.28 43.59
CA ALA A 24 6.35 0.56 42.24
C ALA A 24 7.82 0.98 42.47
N GLN A 25 8.75 0.15 42.01
CA GLN A 25 10.16 0.53 42.05
C GLN A 25 10.25 1.87 41.33
N PRO A 26 10.82 2.90 41.96
CA PRO A 26 11.04 4.15 41.25
C PRO A 26 11.81 3.79 40.02
N LEU A 27 11.34 4.28 38.85
CA LEU A 27 12.07 4.13 37.58
C LEU A 27 13.52 4.53 37.86
N SER A 28 14.42 3.55 37.91
CA SER A 28 15.83 3.82 38.18
C SER A 28 16.32 4.72 37.05
N PHE A 29 16.83 5.90 37.40
CA PHE A 29 17.49 6.77 36.45
C PHE A 29 18.68 6.01 35.86
N MET A 30 18.62 5.70 34.58
CA MET A 30 19.71 5.04 33.86
C MET A 30 20.76 6.12 33.52
N ALA A 31 21.96 5.98 34.04
CA ALA A 31 23.05 6.89 33.70
C ALA A 31 23.28 6.93 32.19
N PRO A 32 23.70 8.05 31.58
CA PRO A 32 23.89 8.15 30.15
C PRO A 32 24.77 7.05 29.53
N GLU A 33 25.79 6.60 30.25
CA GLU A 33 26.69 5.53 29.89
C GLU A 33 26.07 4.12 29.98
N GLU A 34 25.02 3.94 30.75
CA GLU A 34 24.27 2.69 30.91
C GLU A 34 23.09 2.60 29.93
N ARG A 35 22.74 3.72 29.28
CA ARG A 35 21.68 3.72 28.27
C ARG A 35 22.12 2.87 27.09
N PRO A 36 21.24 1.98 26.56
CA PRO A 36 21.56 1.33 25.31
C PRO A 36 21.95 2.40 24.30
N GLN A 37 23.12 2.26 23.69
CA GLN A 37 23.50 3.12 22.58
C GLN A 37 22.36 3.04 21.58
N LEU A 38 21.87 4.21 21.15
CA LEU A 38 20.94 4.29 20.01
C LEU A 38 21.51 3.35 18.94
N GLU A 39 20.69 2.40 18.51
CA GLU A 39 21.10 1.45 17.47
C GLU A 39 21.86 2.22 16.40
N ALA A 40 23.08 1.78 16.14
CA ALA A 40 23.87 2.35 15.06
C ALA A 40 22.97 2.43 13.83
N SER A 41 22.84 3.59 13.22
CA SER A 41 21.97 3.84 12.08
C SER A 41 22.04 2.63 11.13
N LYS A 42 20.90 2.04 10.80
CA LYS A 42 20.85 0.87 9.91
C LYS A 42 21.79 1.10 8.73
N PRO A 43 22.68 0.16 8.39
CA PRO A 43 23.57 0.35 7.27
C PRO A 43 22.74 0.63 6.02
N TRP A 44 23.20 1.57 5.19
CA TRP A 44 22.52 1.88 3.94
C TRP A 44 22.53 0.64 3.03
N PRO A 45 21.36 0.20 2.52
CA PRO A 45 21.30 -1.01 1.71
C PRO A 45 22.06 -0.85 0.40
N GLU A 46 22.79 -1.88 0.00
CA GLU A 46 23.49 -1.89 -1.29
C GLU A 46 22.51 -1.72 -2.47
N ASN A 47 22.94 -1.01 -3.50
CA ASN A 47 22.19 -0.77 -4.73
C ASN A 47 20.84 -0.06 -4.51
N GLN A 48 20.68 0.64 -3.39
CA GLN A 48 19.54 1.49 -3.12
C GLN A 48 19.94 2.96 -3.07
N PHE A 49 19.00 3.81 -3.46
CA PHE A 49 19.19 5.26 -3.48
C PHE A 49 17.89 5.99 -3.14
N LEU A 50 18.03 7.20 -2.64
CA LEU A 50 16.91 8.10 -2.37
C LEU A 50 16.69 9.03 -3.58
N VAL A 51 15.44 9.33 -3.90
CA VAL A 51 15.11 10.40 -4.84
C VAL A 51 14.23 11.42 -4.13
N LEU A 52 14.63 12.69 -4.16
CA LEU A 52 13.85 13.81 -3.64
C LEU A 52 13.13 14.52 -4.77
N ALA A 53 11.81 14.66 -4.67
CA ALA A 53 10.99 15.34 -5.66
C ALA A 53 10.62 16.74 -5.21
N TYR A 54 11.06 17.73 -5.97
CA TYR A 54 10.73 19.14 -5.80
C TYR A 54 9.89 19.63 -6.99
N HIS A 55 9.19 20.72 -6.77
CA HIS A 55 8.41 21.39 -7.82
C HIS A 55 8.90 22.83 -8.00
N ASP A 56 8.15 23.81 -7.55
CA ASP A 56 8.51 25.20 -7.69
C ASP A 56 9.48 25.68 -6.58
N VAL A 57 10.30 26.68 -6.90
CA VAL A 57 11.23 27.31 -5.96
C VAL A 57 11.05 28.82 -6.00
N GLU A 58 10.77 29.44 -4.86
CA GLU A 58 10.52 30.87 -4.72
C GLU A 58 11.48 31.50 -3.69
N ASP A 59 11.76 32.81 -3.82
CA ASP A 59 12.71 33.45 -2.91
C ASP A 59 12.04 33.79 -1.56
N ASP A 60 10.87 34.42 -1.58
CA ASP A 60 10.24 35.00 -0.40
C ASP A 60 9.05 34.18 0.15
N ALA A 61 8.18 33.73 -0.75
CA ALA A 61 7.00 32.95 -0.41
C ALA A 61 7.15 31.50 -0.87
N ALA A 62 6.50 30.57 -0.18
CA ALA A 62 6.40 29.20 -0.63
C ALA A 62 4.93 28.88 -0.91
N ASP A 63 4.47 29.20 -2.14
CA ASP A 63 3.08 29.00 -2.54
C ASP A 63 2.75 27.51 -2.70
N GLN A 64 1.96 26.97 -1.76
CA GLN A 64 1.65 25.54 -1.73
C GLN A 64 0.69 25.08 -2.85
N ARG A 65 0.08 26.00 -3.59
CA ARG A 65 -0.64 25.62 -4.84
C ARG A 65 0.30 25.05 -5.88
N TYR A 66 1.59 25.39 -5.81
CA TYR A 66 2.66 24.95 -6.70
C TYR A 66 3.70 24.08 -6.00
N LEU A 67 3.42 23.64 -4.77
CA LEU A 67 4.34 22.84 -3.94
C LEU A 67 5.71 23.54 -3.78
N SER A 68 5.70 24.86 -3.67
CA SER A 68 6.93 25.67 -3.67
C SER A 68 7.72 25.50 -2.38
N VAL A 69 9.04 25.51 -2.50
CA VAL A 69 9.98 25.66 -1.39
C VAL A 69 10.77 26.96 -1.58
N ARG A 70 11.30 27.50 -0.49
CA ARG A 70 12.16 28.68 -0.60
C ARG A 70 13.54 28.32 -1.15
N THR A 71 14.13 29.21 -1.93
CA THR A 71 15.52 29.07 -2.43
C THR A 71 16.50 28.87 -1.29
N SER A 72 16.33 29.60 -0.17
CA SER A 72 17.15 29.43 1.03
C SER A 72 16.98 28.06 1.68
N ALA A 73 15.75 27.55 1.76
CA ALA A 73 15.46 26.22 2.33
C ALA A 73 16.07 25.11 1.45
N LEU A 74 15.94 25.20 0.12
CA LEU A 74 16.57 24.26 -0.81
C LEU A 74 18.10 24.25 -0.64
N ASN A 75 18.72 25.43 -0.56
CA ASN A 75 20.16 25.54 -0.33
C ASN A 75 20.59 24.90 1.00
N GLU A 76 19.83 25.13 2.06
CA GLU A 76 20.08 24.55 3.38
C GLU A 76 19.91 23.01 3.36
N GLN A 77 18.91 22.50 2.63
CA GLN A 77 18.67 21.07 2.46
C GLN A 77 19.81 20.39 1.68
N ILE A 78 20.27 20.98 0.58
CA ILE A 78 21.44 20.47 -0.17
C ILE A 78 22.68 20.44 0.73
N SER A 79 22.95 21.54 1.43
CA SER A 79 24.06 21.64 2.36
C SER A 79 23.99 20.56 3.44
N TRP A 80 22.81 20.37 4.05
CA TRP A 80 22.60 19.35 5.08
C TRP A 80 22.86 17.94 4.54
N LEU A 81 22.35 17.59 3.35
CA LEU A 81 22.58 16.29 2.72
C LEU A 81 24.07 16.00 2.59
N LEU A 82 24.83 16.91 1.99
CA LEU A 82 26.25 16.71 1.74
C LEU A 82 27.05 16.61 3.04
N HIS A 83 26.75 17.45 4.06
CA HIS A 83 27.41 17.41 5.37
C HIS A 83 27.06 16.15 6.20
N ASN A 84 25.93 15.50 5.91
CA ASN A 84 25.52 14.27 6.58
C ASN A 84 25.87 12.99 5.80
N GLY A 85 26.79 13.11 4.83
CA GLY A 85 27.37 12.00 4.11
C GLY A 85 26.46 11.42 3.02
N TYR A 86 25.45 12.17 2.56
CA TYR A 86 24.72 11.80 1.35
C TYR A 86 25.56 12.15 0.12
N HIS A 87 25.52 11.29 -0.88
CA HIS A 87 26.24 11.44 -2.13
C HIS A 87 25.26 11.74 -3.25
N ALA A 88 25.34 12.93 -3.80
CA ALA A 88 24.55 13.31 -4.95
C ALA A 88 24.95 12.45 -6.17
N ILE A 89 23.98 11.83 -6.81
CA ILE A 89 24.16 10.97 -7.98
C ILE A 89 23.36 11.50 -9.18
N SER A 90 23.86 11.20 -10.38
CA SER A 90 23.17 11.48 -11.63
C SER A 90 22.27 10.32 -12.07
N VAL A 91 21.39 10.55 -13.05
CA VAL A 91 20.64 9.48 -13.73
C VAL A 91 21.60 8.50 -14.40
N GLN A 92 22.75 8.96 -14.89
CA GLN A 92 23.77 8.09 -15.48
C GLN A 92 24.38 7.13 -14.45
N ASP A 93 24.64 7.60 -13.22
CA ASP A 93 25.15 6.74 -12.15
C ASP A 93 24.16 5.60 -11.82
N ILE A 94 22.85 5.89 -11.87
CA ILE A 94 21.79 4.87 -11.66
C ILE A 94 21.82 3.84 -12.80
N VAL A 95 21.93 4.28 -14.05
CA VAL A 95 22.02 3.38 -15.21
C VAL A 95 23.29 2.53 -15.15
N ASP A 96 24.42 3.14 -14.84
CA ASP A 96 25.69 2.42 -14.72
C ASP A 96 25.66 1.37 -13.60
N ALA A 97 24.97 1.67 -12.49
CA ALA A 97 24.80 0.72 -11.40
C ALA A 97 23.82 -0.42 -11.77
N HIS A 98 22.75 -0.12 -12.50
CA HIS A 98 21.84 -1.12 -13.04
C HIS A 98 22.53 -2.10 -13.98
N GLU A 99 23.40 -1.58 -14.85
CA GLU A 99 24.19 -2.37 -15.80
C GLU A 99 25.41 -3.06 -15.17
N GLY A 100 25.64 -2.85 -13.86
CA GLY A 100 26.77 -3.44 -13.13
C GLY A 100 28.13 -2.83 -13.46
N LYS A 101 28.18 -1.66 -14.10
CA LYS A 101 29.43 -0.96 -14.46
C LYS A 101 30.09 -0.28 -13.26
N LYS A 102 29.26 0.28 -12.35
CA LYS A 102 29.72 1.02 -11.18
C LYS A 102 28.71 0.88 -10.05
N ALA A 103 29.17 0.53 -8.84
CA ALA A 103 28.30 0.52 -7.67
C ALA A 103 27.93 1.94 -7.23
N LEU A 104 26.72 2.12 -6.69
CA LEU A 104 26.32 3.37 -6.05
C LEU A 104 27.06 3.55 -4.72
N PRO A 105 27.42 4.79 -4.35
CA PRO A 105 27.93 5.08 -3.02
C PRO A 105 26.82 4.87 -1.96
N PRO A 106 27.19 4.62 -0.69
CA PRO A 106 26.19 4.62 0.39
C PRO A 106 25.52 6.00 0.50
N LYS A 107 24.26 6.02 0.93
CA LYS A 107 23.45 7.25 1.00
C LYS A 107 23.39 8.02 -0.34
N ALA A 108 23.33 7.29 -1.45
CA ALA A 108 23.14 7.89 -2.77
C ALA A 108 21.82 8.64 -2.83
N VAL A 109 21.80 9.88 -3.34
CA VAL A 109 20.60 10.72 -3.49
C VAL A 109 20.56 11.42 -4.84
N LEU A 110 19.42 11.30 -5.54
CA LEU A 110 19.10 12.06 -6.76
C LEU A 110 18.13 13.18 -6.42
N LEU A 111 18.41 14.41 -6.85
CA LEU A 111 17.45 15.50 -6.84
C LEU A 111 16.63 15.47 -8.13
N SER A 112 15.31 15.60 -8.01
CA SER A 112 14.38 15.61 -9.14
C SER A 112 13.45 16.81 -9.03
N PHE A 113 13.23 17.48 -10.15
CA PHE A 113 12.40 18.70 -10.24
C PHE A 113 11.41 18.55 -11.39
N ASP A 114 10.16 18.95 -11.14
CA ASP A 114 9.11 18.89 -12.13
C ASP A 114 8.71 20.32 -12.56
N ASP A 115 8.36 20.53 -13.84
CA ASP A 115 7.56 21.59 -14.44
C ASP A 115 8.16 23.01 -14.59
N TYR A 116 8.66 23.64 -13.54
CA TYR A 116 8.73 25.10 -13.41
C TYR A 116 10.00 25.75 -13.96
N SER A 117 9.86 27.02 -14.40
CA SER A 117 10.97 27.89 -14.85
C SER A 117 11.94 28.24 -13.71
N SER A 118 11.49 28.13 -12.45
CA SER A 118 12.33 28.33 -11.28
C SER A 118 13.50 27.35 -11.21
N PHE A 119 13.39 26.18 -11.87
CA PHE A 119 14.55 25.30 -12.04
C PHE A 119 15.71 26.01 -12.75
N TYR A 120 15.44 26.72 -13.82
CA TYR A 120 16.47 27.49 -14.54
C TYR A 120 16.95 28.73 -13.76
N THR A 121 16.01 29.46 -13.15
CA THR A 121 16.33 30.77 -12.56
C THR A 121 16.90 30.72 -11.15
N ARG A 122 16.54 29.69 -10.35
CA ARG A 122 16.89 29.58 -8.92
C ARG A 122 17.62 28.29 -8.58
N VAL A 123 17.15 27.16 -9.11
CA VAL A 123 17.75 25.86 -8.78
C VAL A 123 19.10 25.68 -9.46
N TRP A 124 19.18 25.98 -10.75
CA TRP A 124 20.40 25.79 -11.54
C TRP A 124 21.64 26.48 -10.95
N PRO A 125 21.60 27.77 -10.53
CA PRO A 125 22.74 28.39 -9.85
C PRO A 125 23.21 27.64 -8.57
N LEU A 126 22.27 27.07 -7.81
CA LEU A 126 22.61 26.26 -6.62
C LEU A 126 23.27 24.94 -7.02
N LEU A 127 22.73 24.24 -8.03
CA LEU A 127 23.32 22.99 -8.52
C LEU A 127 24.75 23.18 -9.02
N GLN A 128 25.03 24.29 -9.70
CA GLN A 128 26.39 24.67 -10.14
C GLN A 128 27.30 24.95 -8.95
N ALA A 129 26.84 25.73 -7.98
CA ALA A 129 27.62 26.08 -6.79
C ALA A 129 28.00 24.86 -5.94
N TRP A 130 27.10 23.92 -5.79
CA TRP A 130 27.32 22.68 -5.04
C TRP A 130 27.88 21.52 -5.86
N ASN A 131 27.97 21.67 -7.19
CA ASN A 131 28.32 20.60 -8.14
C ASN A 131 27.42 19.36 -7.98
N VAL A 132 26.11 19.55 -7.87
CA VAL A 132 25.10 18.52 -7.65
C VAL A 132 24.31 18.25 -8.92
N PRO A 133 24.23 17.01 -9.41
CA PRO A 133 23.39 16.67 -10.56
C PRO A 133 21.92 16.57 -10.17
N ALA A 134 21.03 16.77 -11.15
CA ALA A 134 19.59 16.66 -11.00
C ALA A 134 18.87 16.18 -12.26
N LEU A 135 17.69 15.61 -12.05
CA LEU A 135 16.69 15.33 -13.08
C LEU A 135 15.72 16.52 -13.17
N TRP A 136 15.44 17.02 -14.37
CA TRP A 136 14.40 18.00 -14.62
C TRP A 136 13.42 17.52 -15.68
N ALA A 137 12.12 17.44 -15.34
CA ALA A 137 11.08 16.86 -16.18
C ALA A 137 9.91 17.85 -16.41
N PRO A 138 9.95 18.67 -17.48
CA PRO A 138 8.86 19.59 -17.80
C PRO A 138 7.72 18.90 -18.55
N VAL A 139 6.49 19.44 -18.40
CA VAL A 139 5.32 19.07 -19.23
C VAL A 139 5.41 19.76 -20.59
N GLY A 140 5.48 18.97 -21.65
CA GLY A 140 5.76 19.47 -23.00
C GLY A 140 4.76 20.53 -23.50
N SER A 141 3.46 20.35 -23.31
CA SER A 141 2.43 21.31 -23.74
C SER A 141 2.48 22.62 -22.97
N TRP A 142 2.90 22.61 -21.72
CA TRP A 142 3.06 23.82 -20.93
C TRP A 142 4.25 24.65 -21.44
N VAL A 143 5.35 23.95 -21.73
CA VAL A 143 6.53 24.58 -22.35
C VAL A 143 6.22 25.13 -23.73
N ASP A 144 5.32 24.50 -24.50
CA ASP A 144 4.95 24.90 -25.86
C ASP A 144 3.86 26.00 -25.90
N THR A 145 3.26 26.34 -24.75
CA THR A 145 2.23 27.37 -24.64
C THR A 145 2.82 28.76 -25.02
N PRO A 146 2.17 29.53 -25.90
CA PRO A 146 2.62 30.86 -26.26
C PRO A 146 2.74 31.82 -25.07
N ALA A 147 3.72 32.74 -25.12
CA ALA A 147 4.01 33.66 -24.00
C ALA A 147 2.84 34.57 -23.59
N ASN A 148 1.91 34.86 -24.50
CA ASN A 148 0.73 35.68 -24.25
C ASN A 148 -0.50 34.89 -23.76
N GLN A 149 -0.35 33.59 -23.51
CA GLN A 149 -1.41 32.72 -23.01
C GLN A 149 -1.12 32.25 -21.58
N LYS A 150 -2.14 31.74 -20.88
CA LYS A 150 -2.00 31.10 -19.58
C LYS A 150 -2.01 29.58 -19.74
N VAL A 151 -1.31 28.89 -18.85
CA VAL A 151 -1.33 27.44 -18.73
C VAL A 151 -2.44 27.02 -17.80
N ASN A 152 -3.21 26.01 -18.18
CA ASN A 152 -4.17 25.39 -17.28
C ASN A 152 -3.44 24.36 -16.41
N PHE A 153 -3.11 24.77 -15.19
CA PHE A 153 -2.48 23.93 -14.19
C PHE A 153 -3.56 23.34 -13.25
N GLY A 154 -4.02 22.13 -13.53
CA GLY A 154 -5.02 21.45 -12.69
C GLY A 154 -6.35 22.19 -12.49
N GLY A 155 -6.76 23.02 -13.46
CA GLY A 155 -7.93 23.90 -13.39
C GLY A 155 -7.59 25.34 -12.99
N LEU A 156 -6.38 25.63 -12.54
CA LEU A 156 -5.90 26.96 -12.22
C LEU A 156 -5.20 27.58 -13.44
N MET A 157 -5.73 28.70 -13.95
CA MET A 157 -5.12 29.44 -15.07
C MET A 157 -3.89 30.22 -14.60
N THR A 158 -2.72 29.60 -14.77
CA THR A 158 -1.42 30.06 -14.26
C THR A 158 -0.66 30.87 -15.32
N PRO A 159 0.04 31.96 -14.95
CA PRO A 159 0.88 32.74 -15.87
C PRO A 159 1.93 31.86 -16.55
N ARG A 160 2.16 32.12 -17.84
CA ARG A 160 3.05 31.31 -18.69
C ARG A 160 4.52 31.35 -18.25
N ASP A 161 4.97 32.46 -17.72
CA ASP A 161 6.34 32.68 -17.27
C ASP A 161 6.75 31.86 -16.05
N ARG A 162 5.76 31.30 -15.34
CA ARG A 162 6.01 30.32 -14.24
C ARG A 162 6.56 28.97 -14.76
N PHE A 163 6.33 28.66 -16.02
CA PHE A 163 6.78 27.41 -16.63
C PHE A 163 7.99 27.57 -17.53
N ALA A 164 8.75 26.51 -17.75
CA ALA A 164 9.95 26.46 -18.56
C ALA A 164 9.72 26.92 -20.03
N THR A 165 10.78 27.32 -20.72
CA THR A 165 10.81 27.51 -22.16
C THR A 165 11.69 26.45 -22.83
N TRP A 166 11.50 26.21 -24.13
CA TRP A 166 12.35 25.27 -24.87
C TRP A 166 13.81 25.76 -24.97
N ASP A 167 14.04 27.05 -24.87
CA ASP A 167 15.41 27.60 -24.85
C ASP A 167 16.11 27.29 -23.52
N MET A 168 15.43 27.40 -22.39
CA MET A 168 15.94 26.94 -21.08
C MET A 168 16.27 25.46 -21.11
N VAL A 169 15.37 24.63 -21.63
CA VAL A 169 15.57 23.16 -21.76
C VAL A 169 16.79 22.87 -22.64
N ARG A 170 16.93 23.55 -23.78
CA ARG A 170 18.07 23.41 -24.70
C ARG A 170 19.38 23.78 -24.03
N GLU A 171 19.41 24.89 -23.31
CA GLU A 171 20.61 25.37 -22.63
C GLU A 171 21.07 24.39 -21.57
N LEU A 172 20.17 23.98 -20.67
CA LEU A 172 20.48 23.09 -19.55
C LEU A 172 20.83 21.67 -20.01
N SER A 173 20.27 21.20 -21.12
CA SER A 173 20.59 19.88 -21.67
C SER A 173 22.05 19.70 -22.09
N ARG A 174 22.81 20.79 -22.20
CA ARG A 174 24.25 20.79 -22.51
C ARG A 174 25.12 20.59 -21.26
N SER A 175 24.54 20.78 -20.09
CA SER A 175 25.26 20.57 -18.83
C SER A 175 25.32 19.09 -18.47
N PRO A 176 26.46 18.58 -17.98
CA PRO A 176 26.54 17.24 -17.46
C PRO A 176 25.80 17.05 -16.13
N LEU A 177 25.41 18.14 -15.47
CA LEU A 177 24.68 18.11 -14.20
C LEU A 177 23.16 17.99 -14.38
N VAL A 178 22.62 18.15 -15.60
CA VAL A 178 21.16 18.14 -15.80
C VAL A 178 20.75 17.05 -16.77
N GLU A 179 19.97 16.10 -16.27
CA GLU A 179 19.24 15.16 -17.11
C GLU A 179 17.86 15.74 -17.43
N ILE A 180 17.52 15.81 -18.72
CA ILE A 180 16.17 16.20 -19.14
C ILE A 180 15.28 14.97 -19.23
N GLY A 181 14.28 14.90 -18.36
CA GLY A 181 13.23 13.88 -18.38
C GLY A 181 11.96 14.38 -19.07
N SER A 182 10.97 13.51 -19.11
CA SER A 182 9.62 13.80 -19.62
C SER A 182 8.58 13.71 -18.52
N HIS A 183 7.71 14.73 -18.42
CA HIS A 183 6.52 14.73 -17.57
C HIS A 183 5.24 14.68 -18.40
N THR A 184 5.24 13.91 -19.50
CA THR A 184 4.23 13.81 -20.57
C THR A 184 4.20 15.01 -21.50
N TRP A 185 3.50 14.86 -22.65
CA TRP A 185 3.20 16.02 -23.49
C TRP A 185 2.07 16.86 -22.90
N ALA A 186 0.90 16.27 -22.71
CA ALA A 186 -0.31 16.97 -22.28
C ALA A 186 -1.21 16.13 -21.37
N SER A 187 -0.69 15.08 -20.73
CA SER A 187 -1.49 14.17 -19.90
C SER A 187 -1.46 14.52 -18.41
N HIS A 188 -0.98 15.72 -18.05
CA HIS A 188 -0.97 16.23 -16.68
C HIS A 188 -2.29 16.94 -16.33
N TYR A 189 -3.40 16.18 -16.32
CA TYR A 189 -4.72 16.63 -15.91
C TYR A 189 -5.61 15.46 -15.47
N GLY A 190 -6.71 15.78 -14.77
CA GLY A 190 -7.68 14.78 -14.35
C GLY A 190 -8.81 14.62 -15.36
N ILE A 191 -9.20 13.38 -15.64
CA ILE A 191 -10.35 13.02 -16.48
C ILE A 191 -11.45 12.40 -15.63
N PRO A 192 -12.75 12.48 -16.03
CA PRO A 192 -13.78 11.64 -15.44
C PRO A 192 -13.45 10.16 -15.65
N ALA A 193 -13.25 9.41 -14.56
CA ALA A 193 -12.77 8.03 -14.60
C ALA A 193 -13.81 7.02 -14.11
N ASN A 194 -15.02 7.44 -13.79
CA ASN A 194 -16.13 6.59 -13.38
C ASN A 194 -17.46 7.32 -13.55
N PRO A 195 -18.62 6.62 -13.44
CA PRO A 195 -19.95 7.23 -13.57
C PRO A 195 -20.24 8.35 -12.57
N GLN A 196 -19.58 8.33 -11.40
CA GLN A 196 -19.73 9.34 -10.35
C GLN A 196 -18.89 10.60 -10.61
N GLY A 197 -18.04 10.60 -11.66
CA GLY A 197 -17.29 11.75 -12.12
C GLY A 197 -16.01 12.05 -11.34
N SER A 198 -15.41 11.04 -10.68
CA SER A 198 -14.10 11.21 -10.07
C SER A 198 -13.07 11.68 -11.10
N ARG A 199 -12.31 12.72 -10.73
CA ARG A 199 -11.24 13.24 -11.58
C ARG A 199 -9.94 12.52 -11.25
N GLU A 200 -9.50 11.64 -12.15
CA GLU A 200 -8.29 10.83 -11.98
C GLU A 200 -7.25 11.12 -13.06
N PRO A 201 -5.94 10.88 -12.80
CA PRO A 201 -4.87 11.20 -13.74
C PRO A 201 -5.07 10.59 -15.13
N ALA A 202 -5.09 11.42 -16.17
CA ALA A 202 -5.35 11.00 -17.55
C ALA A 202 -4.35 9.98 -18.07
N ILE A 203 -3.08 10.07 -17.64
CA ILE A 203 -2.02 9.15 -18.05
C ILE A 203 -2.23 7.73 -17.55
N ALA A 204 -3.00 7.54 -16.48
CA ALA A 204 -3.12 6.27 -15.78
C ALA A 204 -4.53 5.66 -15.86
N ASN A 205 -5.54 6.42 -16.28
CA ASN A 205 -6.93 6.00 -16.20
C ASN A 205 -7.68 6.14 -17.52
N ARG A 206 -8.77 5.38 -17.66
CA ARG A 206 -9.68 5.47 -18.79
C ARG A 206 -10.70 6.57 -18.57
N PHE A 207 -11.00 7.29 -19.62
CA PHE A 207 -12.09 8.25 -19.64
C PHE A 207 -13.44 7.52 -19.55
N PHE A 208 -14.35 8.03 -18.70
CA PHE A 208 -15.75 7.64 -18.69
C PHE A 208 -16.58 8.73 -19.35
N ASP A 209 -17.29 8.38 -20.40
CA ASP A 209 -18.19 9.30 -21.11
C ASP A 209 -19.60 9.25 -20.47
N ASN A 210 -19.95 10.29 -19.73
CA ASN A 210 -21.26 10.42 -19.09
C ASN A 210 -22.43 10.56 -20.10
N VAL A 211 -22.16 10.89 -21.37
CA VAL A 211 -23.20 11.01 -22.40
C VAL A 211 -23.57 9.64 -22.94
N THR A 212 -22.58 8.81 -23.22
CA THR A 212 -22.79 7.46 -23.76
C THR A 212 -22.88 6.39 -22.68
N GLY A 213 -22.42 6.67 -21.46
CA GLY A 213 -22.35 5.71 -20.37
C GLY A 213 -21.25 4.64 -20.53
N HIS A 214 -20.23 4.92 -21.36
CA HIS A 214 -19.19 3.96 -21.67
C HIS A 214 -17.80 4.44 -21.26
N TYR A 215 -16.96 3.48 -20.90
CA TYR A 215 -15.52 3.70 -20.70
C TYR A 215 -14.77 3.75 -22.03
N GLU A 216 -13.68 4.49 -22.06
CA GLU A 216 -12.69 4.49 -23.12
C GLU A 216 -12.20 3.05 -23.38
N THR A 217 -12.18 2.64 -24.67
CA THR A 217 -11.71 1.31 -25.07
C THR A 217 -10.20 1.17 -24.88
N ASP A 218 -9.69 -0.08 -24.83
CA ASP A 218 -8.26 -0.36 -24.77
C ASP A 218 -7.52 0.25 -25.97
N GLU A 219 -8.11 0.15 -27.16
CA GLU A 219 -7.51 0.71 -28.37
C GLU A 219 -7.39 2.23 -28.28
N HIS A 220 -8.45 2.93 -27.89
CA HIS A 220 -8.46 4.39 -27.79
C HIS A 220 -7.51 4.87 -26.70
N PHE A 221 -7.49 4.23 -25.53
CA PHE A 221 -6.52 4.50 -24.46
C PHE A 221 -5.09 4.37 -24.96
N ASN A 222 -4.75 3.24 -25.61
CA ASN A 222 -3.41 2.99 -26.14
C ASN A 222 -3.01 4.02 -27.20
N GLN A 223 -3.91 4.38 -28.10
CA GLN A 223 -3.64 5.41 -29.14
C GLN A 223 -3.37 6.79 -28.50
N ARG A 224 -4.18 7.19 -27.52
CA ARG A 224 -4.05 8.48 -26.83
C ARG A 224 -2.71 8.57 -26.10
N ILE A 225 -2.36 7.53 -25.33
CA ILE A 225 -1.10 7.49 -24.59
C ILE A 225 0.10 7.43 -25.55
N ALA A 226 0.05 6.60 -26.58
CA ALA A 226 1.13 6.51 -27.57
C ALA A 226 1.36 7.82 -28.32
N ALA A 227 0.31 8.57 -28.62
CA ALA A 227 0.41 9.87 -29.27
C ALA A 227 1.08 10.91 -28.34
N ASP A 228 0.71 10.92 -27.06
CA ASP A 228 1.29 11.81 -26.04
C ASP A 228 2.79 11.54 -25.85
N VAL A 229 3.15 10.27 -25.59
CA VAL A 229 4.53 9.82 -25.36
C VAL A 229 5.41 10.13 -26.58
N ARG A 230 4.95 9.79 -27.78
CA ARG A 230 5.69 10.06 -29.01
C ARG A 230 5.94 11.55 -29.18
N LYS A 231 4.92 12.39 -29.01
CA LYS A 231 5.02 13.85 -29.21
C LYS A 231 6.02 14.49 -28.26
N VAL A 232 6.02 14.14 -26.99
CA VAL A 232 6.99 14.67 -26.02
C VAL A 232 8.40 14.18 -26.31
N THR A 233 8.56 12.90 -26.69
CA THR A 233 9.86 12.32 -27.04
C THR A 233 10.47 13.00 -28.26
N GLU A 234 9.70 13.16 -29.33
CA GLU A 234 10.14 13.84 -30.55
C GLU A 234 10.54 15.31 -30.28
N LYS A 235 9.74 16.02 -29.48
CA LYS A 235 10.01 17.43 -29.17
C LYS A 235 11.25 17.60 -28.30
N ILE A 236 11.41 16.81 -27.23
CA ILE A 236 12.63 16.88 -26.41
C ILE A 236 13.85 16.50 -27.25
N THR A 237 13.77 15.45 -28.06
CA THR A 237 14.87 15.04 -28.97
C THR A 237 15.24 16.16 -29.96
N GLN A 238 14.25 16.80 -30.57
CA GLN A 238 14.47 17.93 -31.47
C GLN A 238 15.19 19.09 -30.77
N VAL A 239 14.83 19.41 -29.53
CA VAL A 239 15.36 20.54 -28.78
C VAL A 239 16.76 20.28 -28.22
N THR A 240 16.98 19.06 -27.68
CA THR A 240 18.20 18.72 -26.94
C THR A 240 19.24 17.94 -27.76
N GLY A 241 18.82 17.35 -28.89
CA GLY A 241 19.63 16.40 -29.67
C GLY A 241 19.71 15.01 -29.06
N LYS A 242 19.02 14.74 -27.94
CA LYS A 242 19.02 13.45 -27.23
C LYS A 242 17.60 13.02 -26.89
N ALA A 243 17.27 11.74 -27.11
CA ALA A 243 16.00 11.20 -26.65
C ALA A 243 15.97 11.11 -25.10
N PRO A 244 14.87 11.50 -24.45
CA PRO A 244 14.75 11.35 -23.01
C PRO A 244 14.65 9.88 -22.62
N ARG A 245 15.28 9.50 -21.49
CA ARG A 245 15.23 8.13 -20.96
C ARG A 245 14.56 8.05 -19.59
N ALA A 246 14.28 9.19 -18.96
CA ALA A 246 13.62 9.31 -17.68
C ALA A 246 12.16 9.74 -17.89
N TRP A 247 11.23 8.94 -17.37
CA TRP A 247 9.79 9.16 -17.38
C TRP A 247 9.30 9.50 -15.98
N VAL A 248 8.71 10.66 -15.81
CA VAL A 248 8.17 11.12 -14.54
C VAL A 248 6.65 11.13 -14.61
N TRP A 249 6.00 10.40 -13.72
CA TRP A 249 4.55 10.26 -13.73
C TRP A 249 3.84 11.51 -13.22
N PRO A 250 2.92 12.12 -13.98
CA PRO A 250 1.99 13.12 -13.45
C PRO A 250 1.28 12.62 -12.21
N TYR A 251 1.29 13.41 -11.14
CA TYR A 251 0.72 13.05 -9.83
C TYR A 251 1.31 11.76 -9.21
N GLY A 252 2.43 11.28 -9.68
CA GLY A 252 2.98 9.98 -9.30
C GLY A 252 2.18 8.76 -9.76
N ALA A 253 1.13 8.97 -10.56
CA ALA A 253 0.16 7.95 -10.94
C ALA A 253 0.71 7.03 -12.04
N ALA A 254 1.32 5.92 -11.64
CA ALA A 254 1.83 4.91 -12.55
C ALA A 254 0.72 4.04 -13.16
N ASN A 255 0.99 3.58 -14.39
CA ASN A 255 0.14 2.63 -15.12
C ASN A 255 1.01 1.72 -15.98
N GLY A 256 0.81 0.40 -15.89
CA GLY A 256 1.65 -0.58 -16.57
C GLY A 256 1.54 -0.54 -18.09
N THR A 257 0.34 -0.33 -18.63
CA THR A 257 0.12 -0.17 -20.07
C THR A 257 0.84 1.08 -20.60
N SER A 258 0.69 2.21 -19.91
CA SER A 258 1.38 3.47 -20.27
C SER A 258 2.90 3.34 -20.12
N LEU A 259 3.39 2.62 -19.09
CA LEU A 259 4.81 2.31 -18.92
C LEU A 259 5.36 1.50 -20.10
N ALA A 260 4.65 0.45 -20.50
CA ALA A 260 5.07 -0.37 -21.63
C ALA A 260 5.13 0.43 -22.95
N ILE A 261 4.21 1.40 -23.13
CA ILE A 261 4.23 2.32 -24.28
C ILE A 261 5.45 3.25 -24.20
N ALA A 262 5.74 3.83 -23.04
CA ALA A 262 6.91 4.68 -22.83
C ALA A 262 8.22 3.91 -23.05
N GLN A 263 8.34 2.70 -22.52
CA GLN A 263 9.52 1.83 -22.70
C GLN A 263 9.80 1.52 -24.19
N LYS A 264 8.76 1.32 -25.00
CA LYS A 264 8.91 1.15 -26.46
C LYS A 264 9.45 2.39 -27.16
N GLN A 265 9.34 3.57 -26.56
CA GLN A 265 9.91 4.84 -27.05
C GLN A 265 11.30 5.13 -26.47
N GLY A 266 11.89 4.20 -25.69
CA GLY A 266 13.25 4.30 -25.17
C GLY A 266 13.37 4.78 -23.71
N TYR A 267 12.25 5.00 -23.01
CA TYR A 267 12.30 5.32 -21.58
C TYR A 267 12.77 4.11 -20.76
N GLN A 268 13.79 4.31 -19.93
CA GLN A 268 14.42 3.28 -19.14
C GLN A 268 14.05 3.38 -17.64
N LEU A 269 13.86 4.61 -17.17
CA LEU A 269 13.58 4.92 -15.76
C LEU A 269 12.19 5.54 -15.64
N ALA A 270 11.39 5.07 -14.69
CA ALA A 270 10.07 5.62 -14.41
C ALA A 270 9.93 6.00 -12.93
N PHE A 271 9.63 7.28 -12.67
CA PHE A 271 9.63 7.90 -11.35
C PHE A 271 8.20 8.15 -10.86
N THR A 272 7.86 7.58 -9.72
CA THR A 272 6.57 7.73 -9.04
C THR A 272 6.64 8.77 -7.91
N LEU A 273 5.61 8.84 -7.06
CA LEU A 273 5.62 9.56 -5.77
C LEU A 273 5.32 8.59 -4.61
N GLU A 274 5.70 7.32 -4.78
CA GLU A 274 5.71 6.39 -3.64
C GLU A 274 6.88 6.72 -2.72
N ASP A 275 6.69 6.54 -1.41
CA ASP A 275 7.75 6.76 -0.43
C ASP A 275 8.72 5.58 -0.38
N GLY A 276 9.96 5.85 0.05
CA GLY A 276 10.97 4.84 0.30
C GLY A 276 12.23 4.96 -0.55
N LEU A 277 13.10 3.96 -0.43
CA LEU A 277 14.30 3.87 -1.23
C LEU A 277 14.04 3.17 -2.56
N ALA A 278 14.61 3.72 -3.62
CA ALA A 278 14.68 3.09 -4.92
C ALA A 278 15.74 1.99 -4.96
N ASN A 279 15.56 1.01 -5.85
CA ASN A 279 16.53 -0.05 -6.09
C ASN A 279 16.95 -0.04 -7.56
N VAL A 280 18.25 -0.09 -7.83
CA VAL A 280 18.77 -0.10 -9.22
C VAL A 280 18.29 -1.29 -10.05
N ARG A 281 17.76 -2.34 -9.42
CA ARG A 281 17.20 -3.51 -10.11
C ARG A 281 15.79 -3.27 -10.66
N ASP A 282 15.09 -2.22 -10.18
CA ASP A 282 13.71 -1.90 -10.56
C ASP A 282 13.60 -0.46 -11.06
N LEU A 283 14.08 -0.22 -12.26
CA LEU A 283 14.04 1.12 -12.88
C LEU A 283 12.64 1.50 -13.40
N GLY A 284 11.73 0.54 -13.48
CA GLY A 284 10.32 0.79 -13.88
C GLY A 284 9.45 1.34 -12.76
N ASN A 285 9.95 1.36 -11.52
CA ASN A 285 9.22 1.82 -10.35
C ASN A 285 10.16 2.50 -9.33
N ILE A 286 10.59 3.70 -9.66
CA ILE A 286 11.50 4.49 -8.81
C ILE A 286 10.66 5.39 -7.90
N PRO A 287 10.59 5.13 -6.59
CA PRO A 287 9.90 5.99 -5.63
C PRO A 287 10.62 7.33 -5.49
N ARG A 288 9.87 8.40 -5.23
CA ARG A 288 10.38 9.74 -4.96
C ARG A 288 9.71 10.29 -3.71
N LEU A 289 10.50 10.71 -2.75
CA LEU A 289 10.03 11.44 -1.57
C LEU A 289 9.67 12.87 -1.95
N LEU A 290 8.38 13.20 -1.88
CA LEU A 290 7.89 14.55 -2.20
C LEU A 290 8.28 15.55 -1.10
N ILE A 291 8.97 16.61 -1.48
CA ILE A 291 9.30 17.74 -0.59
C ILE A 291 8.28 18.86 -0.84
N ALA A 292 7.29 18.95 0.03
CA ALA A 292 6.22 19.94 -0.01
C ALA A 292 6.07 20.63 1.34
N GLY A 293 5.27 21.73 1.41
CA GLY A 293 5.03 22.44 2.66
C GLY A 293 6.18 23.34 3.10
N ASN A 294 7.24 23.49 2.31
CA ASN A 294 8.46 24.25 2.66
C ASN A 294 9.01 23.83 4.05
N PRO A 295 9.37 22.54 4.25
CA PRO A 295 9.72 22.01 5.57
C PRO A 295 10.92 22.73 6.16
N SER A 296 10.92 22.89 7.48
CA SER A 296 12.13 23.34 8.20
C SER A 296 13.25 22.32 8.00
N ILE A 297 14.50 22.75 8.17
CA ILE A 297 15.63 21.82 8.07
C ILE A 297 15.53 20.66 9.07
N LYS A 298 14.95 20.89 10.25
CA LYS A 298 14.71 19.84 11.25
C LYS A 298 13.72 18.79 10.71
N THR A 299 12.59 19.25 10.17
CA THR A 299 11.57 18.36 9.59
C THR A 299 12.15 17.60 8.40
N PHE A 300 12.84 18.29 7.49
CA PHE A 300 13.52 17.67 6.35
C PHE A 300 14.52 16.60 6.79
N ALA A 301 15.40 16.93 7.73
CA ALA A 301 16.41 16.02 8.26
C ALA A 301 15.77 14.77 8.89
N ASN A 302 14.71 14.93 9.67
CA ASN A 302 13.98 13.82 10.26
C ASN A 302 13.38 12.91 9.19
N THR A 303 12.70 13.49 8.20
CA THR A 303 12.05 12.73 7.11
C THR A 303 13.09 11.93 6.32
N VAL A 304 14.19 12.56 5.91
CA VAL A 304 15.24 11.92 5.11
C VAL A 304 16.00 10.85 5.92
N SER A 305 16.28 11.10 7.20
CA SER A 305 17.00 10.15 8.06
C SER A 305 16.16 8.89 8.33
N ARG A 306 14.84 9.01 8.32
CA ARG A 306 13.90 7.91 8.61
C ARG A 306 13.41 7.17 7.35
N VAL A 307 13.94 7.48 6.18
CA VAL A 307 13.50 6.88 4.89
C VAL A 307 13.63 5.35 4.86
N GLN A 308 14.45 4.75 5.72
CA GLN A 308 14.58 3.31 5.89
C GLN A 308 13.66 2.72 6.96
N GLU A 309 12.94 3.57 7.70
CA GLU A 309 11.95 3.14 8.68
C GLU A 309 10.63 2.90 7.98
N PHE A 310 9.95 1.83 8.38
CA PHE A 310 8.61 1.57 7.89
C PHE A 310 7.61 2.15 8.89
N ASP A 311 6.71 2.98 8.38
CA ASP A 311 5.58 3.44 9.16
C ASP A 311 4.69 2.26 9.56
N PRO A 312 4.06 2.32 10.74
CA PRO A 312 3.13 1.30 11.18
C PRO A 312 1.98 1.12 10.18
N VAL A 313 1.74 -0.11 9.75
CA VAL A 313 0.58 -0.44 8.91
C VAL A 313 -0.61 -0.74 9.80
N ARG A 314 -1.65 0.08 9.65
CA ARG A 314 -2.95 -0.09 10.31
C ARG A 314 -4.01 -0.26 9.25
N VAL A 315 -4.74 -1.38 9.32
CA VAL A 315 -5.68 -1.78 8.27
C VAL A 315 -7.10 -1.87 8.81
N MET A 316 -7.98 -1.11 8.21
CA MET A 316 -9.42 -1.28 8.39
C MET A 316 -9.98 -2.08 7.23
N HIS A 317 -10.59 -3.23 7.50
CA HIS A 317 -11.14 -4.11 6.47
C HIS A 317 -12.65 -3.89 6.36
N VAL A 318 -13.10 -3.50 5.18
CA VAL A 318 -14.44 -2.91 4.93
C VAL A 318 -15.19 -3.67 3.85
N ASP A 319 -16.40 -4.08 4.18
CA ASP A 319 -17.36 -4.63 3.21
C ASP A 319 -18.02 -3.51 2.41
N LEU A 320 -17.86 -3.52 1.08
CA LEU A 320 -18.52 -2.57 0.20
C LEU A 320 -20.05 -2.82 0.14
N ASP A 321 -20.49 -4.02 0.55
CA ASP A 321 -21.89 -4.36 0.73
C ASP A 321 -22.59 -3.47 1.79
N TYR A 322 -21.85 -2.93 2.78
CA TYR A 322 -22.37 -1.95 3.74
C TYR A 322 -22.47 -0.53 3.18
N VAL A 323 -21.69 -0.24 2.15
CA VAL A 323 -21.70 1.07 1.48
C VAL A 323 -22.85 1.15 0.48
N TYR A 324 -23.05 0.07 -0.28
CA TYR A 324 -24.06 0.02 -1.33
C TYR A 324 -25.48 0.19 -0.77
N ASP A 325 -26.23 1.08 -1.41
CA ASP A 325 -27.65 1.24 -1.17
C ASP A 325 -28.36 1.50 -2.52
N PRO A 326 -29.52 0.91 -2.77
CA PRO A 326 -30.29 1.17 -4.00
C PRO A 326 -30.77 2.62 -4.09
N ASP A 327 -30.93 3.34 -2.95
CA ASP A 327 -31.13 4.79 -2.92
C ASP A 327 -29.77 5.52 -3.03
N PRO A 328 -29.52 6.26 -4.13
CA PRO A 328 -28.28 6.99 -4.33
C PRO A 328 -27.97 8.02 -3.23
N ALA A 329 -29.01 8.61 -2.63
CA ALA A 329 -28.83 9.57 -1.55
C ALA A 329 -28.35 8.89 -0.27
N GLN A 330 -28.88 7.71 0.06
CA GLN A 330 -28.42 6.92 1.19
C GLN A 330 -27.02 6.36 0.93
N GLN A 331 -26.75 5.84 -0.27
CA GLN A 331 -25.41 5.40 -0.65
C GLN A 331 -24.37 6.52 -0.48
N THR A 332 -24.69 7.74 -0.89
CA THR A 332 -23.80 8.91 -0.71
C THR A 332 -23.54 9.19 0.78
N LYS A 333 -24.55 9.08 1.63
CA LYS A 333 -24.36 9.22 3.10
C LYS A 333 -23.45 8.12 3.65
N ASN A 334 -23.64 6.88 3.21
CA ASN A 334 -22.81 5.76 3.63
C ASN A 334 -21.33 5.97 3.25
N ILE A 335 -21.07 6.40 2.00
CA ILE A 335 -19.71 6.73 1.54
C ILE A 335 -19.08 7.84 2.38
N ASN A 336 -19.81 8.93 2.62
CA ASN A 336 -19.29 10.04 3.43
C ASN A 336 -19.00 9.61 4.86
N LYS A 337 -19.85 8.76 5.44
CA LYS A 337 -19.64 8.21 6.79
C LYS A 337 -18.40 7.31 6.86
N LEU A 338 -18.19 6.44 5.86
CA LEU A 338 -16.99 5.64 5.75
C LEU A 338 -15.74 6.50 5.62
N VAL A 339 -15.72 7.44 4.66
CA VAL A 339 -14.55 8.31 4.43
C VAL A 339 -14.22 9.14 5.67
N GLN A 340 -15.23 9.70 6.36
CA GLN A 340 -15.04 10.44 7.59
C GLN A 340 -14.44 9.56 8.70
N ARG A 341 -14.97 8.35 8.87
CA ARG A 341 -14.45 7.40 9.86
C ARG A 341 -13.00 7.03 9.62
N VAL A 342 -12.63 6.73 8.37
CA VAL A 342 -11.23 6.41 8.00
C VAL A 342 -10.32 7.60 8.25
N TYR A 343 -10.77 8.81 7.87
CA TYR A 343 -10.03 10.05 8.13
C TYR A 343 -9.82 10.29 9.62
N ASP A 344 -10.86 10.13 10.44
CA ASP A 344 -10.79 10.35 11.89
C ASP A 344 -9.96 9.28 12.61
N MET A 345 -9.95 8.06 12.09
CA MET A 345 -9.18 6.94 12.64
C MET A 345 -7.67 7.12 12.45
N LYS A 346 -7.23 7.92 11.47
CA LYS A 346 -5.81 8.14 11.16
C LYS A 346 -5.06 6.82 10.94
N ILE A 347 -5.56 6.01 10.06
CA ILE A 347 -4.96 4.74 9.66
C ILE A 347 -4.21 4.89 8.33
N SER A 348 -3.46 3.87 7.96
CA SER A 348 -2.63 3.88 6.73
C SER A 348 -3.26 3.14 5.55
N HIS A 349 -4.07 2.10 5.80
CA HIS A 349 -4.59 1.22 4.76
C HIS A 349 -6.06 0.85 4.98
N VAL A 350 -6.76 0.61 3.88
CA VAL A 350 -8.08 -0.02 3.86
C VAL A 350 -8.02 -1.23 2.94
N PHE A 351 -8.46 -2.39 3.44
CA PHE A 351 -8.84 -3.52 2.60
C PHE A 351 -10.31 -3.35 2.24
N LEU A 352 -10.59 -3.11 0.96
CA LEU A 352 -11.93 -2.79 0.48
C LEU A 352 -12.47 -3.90 -0.40
N GLN A 353 -13.62 -4.45 -0.03
CA GLN A 353 -14.33 -5.47 -0.81
C GLN A 353 -14.62 -4.97 -2.24
N ALA A 354 -14.22 -5.71 -3.26
CA ALA A 354 -14.49 -5.39 -4.66
C ALA A 354 -15.57 -6.28 -5.29
N PHE A 355 -16.07 -7.26 -4.53
CA PHE A 355 -17.12 -8.20 -4.90
C PHE A 355 -18.37 -8.00 -4.05
N SER A 356 -19.47 -8.66 -4.40
CA SER A 356 -20.72 -8.61 -3.64
C SER A 356 -21.02 -9.96 -3.02
N ASP A 357 -21.13 -9.98 -1.70
CA ASP A 357 -21.57 -11.13 -0.90
C ASP A 357 -22.50 -10.70 0.25
N PRO A 358 -23.69 -10.15 -0.04
CA PRO A 358 -24.58 -9.60 0.98
C PRO A 358 -25.15 -10.65 1.95
N ARG A 359 -24.98 -11.95 1.65
CA ARG A 359 -25.41 -13.03 2.51
C ARG A 359 -24.29 -13.58 3.39
N GLY A 360 -23.05 -13.25 3.05
CA GLY A 360 -21.87 -13.78 3.73
C GLY A 360 -21.72 -15.30 3.57
N ASP A 361 -22.17 -15.85 2.43
CA ASP A 361 -22.12 -17.29 2.14
C ASP A 361 -20.91 -17.69 1.28
N GLY A 362 -20.07 -16.71 0.93
CA GLY A 362 -18.85 -16.90 0.14
C GLY A 362 -19.10 -17.29 -1.31
N ARG A 363 -20.33 -17.13 -1.81
CA ARG A 363 -20.70 -17.43 -3.19
C ARG A 363 -20.78 -16.13 -4.01
N ILE A 364 -19.74 -15.84 -4.76
CA ILE A 364 -19.58 -14.54 -5.40
C ILE A 364 -20.20 -14.54 -6.79
N GLY A 365 -21.43 -14.01 -6.88
CA GLY A 365 -22.22 -13.93 -8.13
C GLY A 365 -22.27 -12.54 -8.78
N ALA A 366 -21.68 -11.50 -8.16
CA ALA A 366 -21.65 -10.14 -8.72
C ALA A 366 -20.44 -9.37 -8.19
N LEU A 367 -20.05 -8.30 -8.91
CA LEU A 367 -18.89 -7.46 -8.59
C LEU A 367 -19.29 -5.99 -8.49
N TYR A 368 -18.42 -5.17 -7.88
CA TYR A 368 -18.58 -3.72 -7.75
C TYR A 368 -17.76 -2.91 -8.77
N PHE A 369 -17.40 -3.53 -9.89
CA PHE A 369 -16.70 -2.89 -11.00
C PHE A 369 -17.12 -3.52 -12.33
N PRO A 370 -16.99 -2.80 -13.46
CA PRO A 370 -17.26 -3.34 -14.78
C PRO A 370 -16.36 -4.54 -15.10
N ASN A 371 -16.95 -5.62 -15.60
CA ASN A 371 -16.22 -6.83 -15.94
C ASN A 371 -16.95 -7.65 -17.03
N ARG A 372 -16.20 -8.57 -17.66
CA ARG A 372 -16.68 -9.41 -18.78
C ARG A 372 -17.40 -10.70 -18.34
N ARG A 373 -17.39 -11.05 -17.05
CA ARG A 373 -17.71 -12.42 -16.62
C ARG A 373 -18.90 -12.54 -15.70
N LEU A 374 -19.11 -11.56 -14.83
CA LEU A 374 -20.15 -11.58 -13.82
C LEU A 374 -21.02 -10.32 -13.88
N PRO A 375 -22.25 -10.38 -13.36
CA PRO A 375 -23.07 -9.19 -13.15
C PRO A 375 -22.34 -8.12 -12.37
N VAL A 376 -22.56 -6.85 -12.71
CA VAL A 376 -22.13 -5.70 -11.94
C VAL A 376 -23.27 -5.28 -11.04
N ARG A 377 -23.09 -5.39 -9.72
CA ARG A 377 -24.09 -4.94 -8.76
C ARG A 377 -24.21 -3.42 -8.77
N ALA A 378 -23.08 -2.75 -8.78
CA ALA A 378 -22.92 -1.32 -9.00
C ALA A 378 -21.47 -1.04 -9.43
N ASP A 379 -21.24 -0.04 -10.28
CA ASP A 379 -19.90 0.45 -10.58
C ASP A 379 -19.49 1.43 -9.47
N LEU A 380 -19.01 0.90 -8.36
CA LEU A 380 -18.84 1.61 -7.09
C LEU A 380 -17.43 1.51 -6.52
N PHE A 381 -16.71 0.40 -6.76
CA PHE A 381 -15.40 0.16 -6.15
C PHE A 381 -14.40 1.27 -6.44
N ASN A 382 -14.26 1.66 -7.72
CA ASN A 382 -13.32 2.71 -8.10
C ASN A 382 -13.63 4.04 -7.40
N PHE A 383 -14.91 4.41 -7.35
CA PHE A 383 -15.33 5.66 -6.73
C PHE A 383 -14.98 5.69 -5.24
N VAL A 384 -15.33 4.64 -4.49
CA VAL A 384 -15.07 4.58 -3.04
C VAL A 384 -13.56 4.51 -2.77
N ALA A 385 -12.82 3.70 -3.53
CA ALA A 385 -11.37 3.63 -3.41
C ALA A 385 -10.70 5.00 -3.63
N TRP A 386 -11.12 5.74 -4.66
CA TRP A 386 -10.61 7.08 -4.94
C TRP A 386 -10.96 8.10 -3.86
N GLN A 387 -12.20 8.04 -3.32
CA GLN A 387 -12.59 8.90 -2.19
C GLN A 387 -11.73 8.62 -0.95
N LEU A 388 -11.46 7.37 -0.63
CA LEU A 388 -10.60 6.98 0.48
C LEU A 388 -9.15 7.45 0.29
N GLN A 389 -8.59 7.25 -0.91
CA GLN A 389 -7.21 7.69 -1.22
C GLN A 389 -7.06 9.22 -1.15
N THR A 390 -8.00 9.97 -1.72
CA THR A 390 -7.86 11.42 -1.88
C THR A 390 -8.36 12.23 -0.69
N ARG A 391 -9.35 11.75 0.04
CA ARG A 391 -9.96 12.48 1.16
C ARG A 391 -9.50 11.98 2.53
N ALA A 392 -9.18 10.69 2.66
CA ALA A 392 -8.69 10.13 3.91
C ALA A 392 -7.17 9.85 3.89
N GLY A 393 -6.51 9.94 2.72
CA GLY A 393 -5.06 9.80 2.60
C GLY A 393 -4.55 8.37 2.84
N VAL A 394 -5.38 7.35 2.60
CA VAL A 394 -5.03 5.94 2.85
C VAL A 394 -4.71 5.19 1.57
N LYS A 395 -3.91 4.13 1.67
CA LYS A 395 -3.72 3.15 0.61
C LYS A 395 -4.89 2.17 0.61
N VAL A 396 -5.43 1.88 -0.58
CA VAL A 396 -6.56 0.96 -0.74
C VAL A 396 -6.10 -0.32 -1.44
N PHE A 397 -6.36 -1.45 -0.81
CA PHE A 397 -6.17 -2.77 -1.42
C PHE A 397 -7.53 -3.35 -1.81
N ALA A 398 -7.65 -3.79 -3.05
CA ALA A 398 -8.83 -4.49 -3.52
C ALA A 398 -8.88 -5.90 -2.89
N TRP A 399 -9.85 -6.14 -2.04
CA TRP A 399 -10.10 -7.48 -1.50
C TRP A 399 -10.88 -8.29 -2.53
N MET A 400 -10.28 -9.39 -3.00
CA MET A 400 -10.75 -10.17 -4.13
C MET A 400 -10.74 -11.67 -3.87
N PRO A 401 -11.81 -12.39 -4.27
CA PRO A 401 -11.83 -13.86 -4.28
C PRO A 401 -10.82 -14.42 -5.27
N VAL A 402 -10.39 -15.65 -5.06
CA VAL A 402 -9.51 -16.40 -5.97
C VAL A 402 -10.25 -17.56 -6.64
N LEU A 403 -11.00 -18.35 -5.89
CA LEU A 403 -11.66 -19.57 -6.37
C LEU A 403 -13.18 -19.57 -6.24
N SER A 404 -13.77 -18.75 -5.36
CA SER A 404 -15.19 -18.82 -4.98
C SER A 404 -16.14 -18.02 -5.88
N PHE A 405 -15.74 -17.73 -7.11
CA PHE A 405 -16.62 -17.08 -8.09
C PHE A 405 -17.73 -18.02 -8.58
N ASP A 406 -18.96 -17.54 -8.61
CA ASP A 406 -20.11 -18.26 -9.18
C ASP A 406 -20.19 -18.08 -10.70
N LEU A 407 -19.15 -18.56 -11.38
CA LEU A 407 -19.09 -18.62 -12.84
C LEU A 407 -19.92 -19.79 -13.38
N SER A 408 -19.87 -20.01 -14.69
CA SER A 408 -20.64 -21.05 -15.36
C SER A 408 -20.59 -22.41 -14.64
N PRO A 409 -21.73 -23.10 -14.47
CA PRO A 409 -21.80 -24.45 -13.90
C PRO A 409 -20.96 -25.49 -14.67
N ALA A 410 -20.65 -25.22 -15.93
CA ALA A 410 -19.82 -26.09 -16.77
C ALA A 410 -18.33 -26.05 -16.41
N LEU A 411 -17.89 -25.07 -15.63
CA LEU A 411 -16.50 -24.98 -15.20
C LEU A 411 -16.20 -26.01 -14.09
N PRO A 412 -15.03 -26.65 -14.14
CA PRO A 412 -14.63 -27.60 -13.12
C PRO A 412 -14.54 -26.93 -11.75
N ARG A 413 -15.09 -27.59 -10.74
CA ARG A 413 -15.00 -27.19 -9.33
C ARG A 413 -14.09 -28.14 -8.59
N VAL A 414 -13.54 -27.69 -7.46
CA VAL A 414 -12.79 -28.55 -6.55
C VAL A 414 -13.72 -29.66 -6.07
N GLN A 415 -13.26 -30.90 -6.18
CA GLN A 415 -13.97 -32.09 -5.73
C GLN A 415 -13.30 -32.63 -4.47
N ARG A 416 -14.07 -33.29 -3.66
CA ARG A 416 -13.61 -33.99 -2.47
C ARG A 416 -13.87 -35.47 -2.62
N ARG A 417 -12.88 -36.29 -2.31
CA ARG A 417 -13.03 -37.73 -2.28
C ARG A 417 -13.51 -38.17 -0.90
N ASP A 418 -14.66 -38.81 -0.87
CA ASP A 418 -15.13 -39.48 0.36
C ASP A 418 -14.15 -40.61 0.74
N ARG A 419 -13.69 -40.61 1.99
CA ARG A 419 -12.69 -41.58 2.47
C ARG A 419 -13.21 -42.99 2.59
N GLN A 420 -14.55 -43.18 2.74
CA GLN A 420 -15.16 -44.50 2.95
C GLN A 420 -15.62 -45.08 1.60
N THR A 421 -16.28 -44.28 0.78
CA THR A 421 -16.87 -44.73 -0.49
C THR A 421 -15.95 -44.56 -1.70
N GLY A 422 -14.95 -43.66 -1.62
CA GLY A 422 -14.10 -43.29 -2.74
C GLY A 422 -14.81 -42.39 -3.76
N GLU A 423 -16.07 -42.01 -3.53
CA GLU A 423 -16.86 -41.19 -4.42
C GLU A 423 -16.34 -39.74 -4.44
N LEU A 424 -16.36 -39.10 -5.62
CA LEU A 424 -16.00 -37.71 -5.80
C LEU A 424 -17.25 -36.83 -5.79
N THR A 425 -17.31 -35.88 -4.88
CA THR A 425 -18.37 -34.87 -4.79
C THR A 425 -17.79 -33.46 -4.82
N VAL A 426 -18.58 -32.45 -5.19
CA VAL A 426 -18.12 -31.05 -5.13
C VAL A 426 -17.84 -30.69 -3.67
N ALA A 427 -16.64 -30.19 -3.41
CA ALA A 427 -16.26 -29.70 -2.09
C ALA A 427 -17.03 -28.41 -1.76
N ALA A 428 -17.94 -28.47 -0.79
CA ALA A 428 -18.76 -27.32 -0.39
C ALA A 428 -18.14 -26.49 0.74
N GLU A 429 -17.27 -27.11 1.55
CA GLU A 429 -16.63 -26.45 2.69
C GLU A 429 -15.13 -26.22 2.45
N PRO A 430 -14.54 -25.11 2.91
CA PRO A 430 -15.22 -23.96 3.53
C PRO A 430 -15.98 -23.09 2.50
N TYR A 431 -15.71 -23.24 1.23
CA TYR A 431 -16.32 -22.53 0.09
C TYR A 431 -16.53 -23.49 -1.08
N ILE A 432 -17.53 -23.22 -1.94
CA ILE A 432 -17.60 -23.85 -3.26
C ILE A 432 -16.56 -23.18 -4.15
N ARG A 433 -15.52 -23.92 -4.53
CA ARG A 433 -14.33 -23.39 -5.21
C ARG A 433 -14.22 -23.92 -6.62
N LEU A 434 -13.83 -23.04 -7.56
CA LEU A 434 -13.42 -23.40 -8.91
C LEU A 434 -12.07 -24.14 -8.86
N SER A 435 -11.87 -25.10 -9.75
CA SER A 435 -10.63 -25.88 -9.78
C SER A 435 -9.45 -25.05 -10.29
N PRO A 436 -8.40 -24.81 -9.48
CA PRO A 436 -7.23 -24.02 -9.89
C PRO A 436 -6.37 -24.75 -10.95
N TRP A 437 -6.61 -26.01 -11.20
CA TRP A 437 -5.92 -26.78 -12.26
C TRP A 437 -6.52 -26.57 -13.65
N SER A 438 -7.79 -26.12 -13.74
CA SER A 438 -8.46 -25.88 -15.02
C SER A 438 -7.92 -24.63 -15.74
N PRO A 439 -7.37 -24.76 -16.96
CA PRO A 439 -6.93 -23.61 -17.76
C PRO A 439 -8.06 -22.61 -18.02
N GLN A 440 -9.29 -23.11 -18.24
CA GLN A 440 -10.46 -22.25 -18.48
C GLN A 440 -10.83 -21.42 -17.24
N VAL A 441 -10.79 -22.03 -16.03
CA VAL A 441 -10.99 -21.32 -14.78
C VAL A 441 -9.91 -20.24 -14.61
N ARG A 442 -8.65 -20.61 -14.77
CA ARG A 442 -7.52 -19.68 -14.65
C ARG A 442 -7.69 -18.48 -15.60
N GLN A 443 -8.06 -18.73 -16.86
CA GLN A 443 -8.30 -17.67 -17.83
C GLN A 443 -9.42 -16.74 -17.38
N GLN A 444 -10.61 -17.28 -17.05
CA GLN A 444 -11.77 -16.45 -16.73
C GLN A 444 -11.58 -15.64 -15.45
N VAL A 445 -10.95 -16.21 -14.43
CA VAL A 445 -10.61 -15.47 -13.21
C VAL A 445 -9.55 -14.39 -13.49
N THR A 446 -8.54 -14.70 -14.32
CA THR A 446 -7.55 -13.70 -14.73
C THR A 446 -8.20 -12.50 -15.43
N GLU A 447 -9.17 -12.75 -16.31
CA GLU A 447 -9.91 -11.68 -17.00
C GLU A 447 -10.71 -10.79 -16.05
N ILE A 448 -11.23 -11.33 -14.94
CA ILE A 448 -11.89 -10.53 -13.89
C ILE A 448 -10.87 -9.58 -13.22
N TYR A 449 -9.68 -10.09 -12.89
CA TYR A 449 -8.61 -9.28 -12.30
C TYR A 449 -8.05 -8.21 -13.27
N GLU A 450 -7.96 -8.54 -14.55
CA GLU A 450 -7.63 -7.55 -15.57
C GLU A 450 -8.67 -6.44 -15.67
N ASP A 451 -9.97 -6.79 -15.58
CA ASP A 451 -11.06 -5.81 -15.64
C ASP A 451 -11.05 -4.90 -14.39
N LEU A 452 -10.82 -5.46 -13.20
CA LEU A 452 -10.57 -4.65 -12.01
C LEU A 452 -9.44 -3.63 -12.24
N ALA A 453 -8.33 -4.09 -12.79
CA ALA A 453 -7.17 -3.25 -13.08
C ALA A 453 -7.44 -2.18 -14.14
N ARG A 454 -8.33 -2.46 -15.11
CA ARG A 454 -8.71 -1.49 -16.15
C ARG A 454 -9.55 -0.34 -15.62
N TYR A 455 -10.47 -0.65 -14.71
CA TYR A 455 -11.55 0.27 -14.33
C TYR A 455 -11.41 0.85 -12.93
N ALA A 456 -10.37 0.48 -12.18
CA ALA A 456 -10.20 0.98 -10.83
C ALA A 456 -8.77 1.39 -10.49
N SER A 457 -8.63 2.40 -9.63
CA SER A 457 -7.36 2.88 -9.05
C SER A 457 -7.23 2.38 -7.62
N PHE A 458 -6.20 1.59 -7.34
CA PHE A 458 -5.90 1.03 -6.02
C PHE A 458 -4.40 0.76 -5.87
N ASN A 459 -3.95 0.54 -4.64
CA ASN A 459 -2.52 0.39 -4.31
C ASN A 459 -2.07 -1.07 -4.18
N GLY A 460 -3.00 -1.99 -3.99
CA GLY A 460 -2.67 -3.40 -3.84
C GLY A 460 -3.89 -4.33 -3.96
N ILE A 461 -3.62 -5.63 -3.88
CA ILE A 461 -4.62 -6.68 -3.88
C ILE A 461 -4.51 -7.44 -2.56
N LEU A 462 -5.64 -7.66 -1.89
CA LEU A 462 -5.77 -8.68 -0.86
C LEU A 462 -6.44 -9.90 -1.48
N PHE A 463 -5.73 -11.02 -1.57
CA PHE A 463 -6.30 -12.31 -1.95
C PHE A 463 -7.07 -12.90 -0.76
N HIS A 464 -8.34 -13.20 -1.00
CA HIS A 464 -9.28 -13.73 -0.03
C HIS A 464 -8.84 -15.12 0.51
N ASP A 465 -9.38 -15.50 1.64
CA ASP A 465 -9.13 -16.78 2.30
C ASP A 465 -9.77 -18.01 1.62
N ASP A 466 -10.58 -17.79 0.56
CA ASP A 466 -11.17 -18.84 -0.27
C ASP A 466 -10.13 -19.66 -1.07
N ALA A 467 -8.90 -19.18 -1.15
CA ALA A 467 -7.80 -19.87 -1.82
C ALA A 467 -7.17 -20.94 -0.91
N VAL A 468 -7.95 -21.98 -0.59
CA VAL A 468 -7.55 -23.11 0.23
C VAL A 468 -7.81 -24.43 -0.49
N LEU A 469 -7.00 -25.44 -0.19
CA LEU A 469 -7.18 -26.82 -0.61
C LEU A 469 -6.85 -27.73 0.56
N THR A 470 -7.66 -28.76 0.76
CA THR A 470 -7.43 -29.74 1.84
C THR A 470 -6.71 -30.98 1.31
N ASP A 471 -6.26 -31.83 2.20
CA ASP A 471 -5.65 -33.14 1.88
C ASP A 471 -6.58 -34.05 1.09
N VAL A 472 -7.90 -33.94 1.31
CA VAL A 472 -8.95 -34.72 0.64
C VAL A 472 -9.55 -34.04 -0.59
N ASP A 473 -9.18 -32.78 -0.87
CA ASP A 473 -9.62 -32.06 -2.06
C ASP A 473 -8.79 -32.50 -3.26
N ASP A 474 -9.48 -32.83 -4.29
CA ASP A 474 -9.16 -33.19 -5.66
C ASP A 474 -7.83 -33.91 -5.94
N ALA A 475 -7.97 -34.93 -6.76
CA ALA A 475 -6.91 -35.63 -7.48
C ALA A 475 -5.91 -36.49 -6.68
N GLY A 476 -6.05 -36.72 -5.44
CA GLY A 476 -5.44 -37.84 -4.69
C GLY A 476 -3.94 -38.13 -4.81
N GLN A 477 -3.20 -37.40 -5.64
CA GLN A 477 -1.78 -37.61 -5.88
C GLN A 477 -0.91 -36.39 -5.53
N GLU A 478 -1.48 -35.18 -5.47
CA GLU A 478 -0.69 -33.99 -5.09
C GLU A 478 -0.47 -33.91 -3.58
N THR A 479 0.78 -33.65 -3.23
CA THR A 479 1.16 -33.34 -1.85
C THR A 479 0.61 -31.98 -1.43
N THR A 480 0.47 -31.76 -0.13
CA THR A 480 0.12 -30.45 0.45
C THR A 480 0.98 -29.32 -0.13
N ARG A 481 2.29 -29.55 -0.26
CA ARG A 481 3.22 -28.55 -0.83
C ARG A 481 2.91 -28.26 -2.30
N GLN A 482 2.59 -29.27 -3.12
CA GLN A 482 2.21 -29.05 -4.52
C GLN A 482 0.91 -28.25 -4.63
N LYS A 483 -0.07 -28.51 -3.77
CA LYS A 483 -1.33 -27.75 -3.68
C LYS A 483 -1.07 -26.29 -3.28
N SER A 484 -0.22 -26.05 -2.27
CA SER A 484 0.20 -24.71 -1.87
C SER A 484 0.87 -23.96 -3.02
N GLN A 485 1.82 -24.59 -3.71
CA GLN A 485 2.52 -24.00 -4.86
C GLN A 485 1.58 -23.72 -6.04
N GLN A 486 0.58 -24.57 -6.26
CA GLN A 486 -0.46 -24.34 -7.28
C GLN A 486 -1.26 -23.08 -6.99
N LEU A 487 -1.70 -22.89 -5.75
CA LEU A 487 -2.43 -21.69 -5.32
C LEU A 487 -1.57 -20.43 -5.40
N ILE A 488 -0.32 -20.49 -4.94
CA ILE A 488 0.65 -19.39 -5.04
C ILE A 488 0.94 -19.06 -6.51
N GLY A 489 1.14 -20.07 -7.35
CA GLY A 489 1.35 -19.89 -8.79
C GLY A 489 0.16 -19.23 -9.46
N PHE A 490 -1.06 -19.54 -9.03
CA PHE A 490 -2.26 -18.91 -9.56
C PHE A 490 -2.38 -17.46 -9.12
N THR A 491 -2.27 -17.15 -7.83
CA THR A 491 -2.31 -15.76 -7.34
C THR A 491 -1.18 -14.90 -7.93
N ARG A 492 -0.01 -15.50 -8.21
CA ARG A 492 1.06 -14.82 -8.94
C ARG A 492 0.65 -14.46 -10.36
N THR A 493 -0.04 -15.35 -11.07
CA THR A 493 -0.61 -15.06 -12.40
C THR A 493 -1.59 -13.90 -12.34
N LEU A 494 -2.50 -13.89 -11.34
CA LEU A 494 -3.49 -12.84 -11.14
C LEU A 494 -2.81 -11.49 -10.84
N SER A 495 -1.85 -11.47 -9.92
CA SER A 495 -1.11 -10.25 -9.60
C SER A 495 -0.31 -9.71 -10.78
N GLN A 496 0.27 -10.58 -11.60
CA GLN A 496 1.00 -10.16 -12.79
C GLN A 496 0.06 -9.55 -13.84
N ALA A 497 -1.13 -10.11 -14.04
CA ALA A 497 -2.15 -9.56 -14.93
C ALA A 497 -2.55 -8.14 -14.49
N VAL A 498 -2.73 -7.92 -13.19
CA VAL A 498 -3.02 -6.59 -12.64
C VAL A 498 -1.83 -5.65 -12.81
N LYS A 499 -0.60 -6.07 -12.50
CA LYS A 499 0.61 -5.26 -12.65
C LYS A 499 0.88 -4.85 -14.09
N ASN A 500 0.57 -5.70 -15.07
CA ASN A 500 0.69 -5.38 -16.48
C ASN A 500 -0.20 -4.18 -16.89
N ILE A 501 -1.30 -3.95 -16.20
CA ILE A 501 -2.26 -2.88 -16.48
C ILE A 501 -2.04 -1.69 -15.53
N ARG A 502 -1.97 -1.93 -14.21
CA ARG A 502 -1.86 -0.85 -13.20
C ARG A 502 -0.43 -0.43 -12.90
N GLY A 503 0.55 -1.29 -13.15
CA GLY A 503 1.96 -1.01 -12.95
C GLY A 503 2.62 -1.84 -11.85
N PRO A 504 3.96 -1.83 -11.81
CA PRO A 504 4.75 -2.65 -10.89
C PRO A 504 4.61 -2.24 -9.41
N GLN A 505 4.16 -1.01 -9.13
CA GLN A 505 3.95 -0.48 -7.76
C GLN A 505 2.85 -1.23 -6.99
N ILE A 506 1.95 -1.95 -7.67
CA ILE A 506 0.86 -2.70 -7.03
C ILE A 506 1.42 -3.75 -6.07
N LYS A 507 1.00 -3.68 -4.81
CA LYS A 507 1.39 -4.61 -3.75
C LYS A 507 0.42 -5.79 -3.65
N THR A 508 0.88 -6.87 -3.07
CA THR A 508 0.10 -8.08 -2.84
C THR A 508 0.02 -8.39 -1.35
N ALA A 509 -1.18 -8.74 -0.90
CA ALA A 509 -1.44 -9.26 0.43
C ALA A 509 -2.25 -10.56 0.30
N ARG A 510 -2.10 -11.49 1.23
CA ARG A 510 -2.92 -12.70 1.25
C ARG A 510 -3.31 -13.09 2.66
N ASN A 511 -4.62 -13.35 2.86
CA ASN A 511 -5.11 -13.94 4.10
C ASN A 511 -4.51 -15.32 4.32
N MET A 512 -4.18 -15.62 5.55
CA MET A 512 -3.67 -16.91 5.99
C MET A 512 -4.38 -17.35 7.27
N PHE A 513 -4.81 -18.59 7.32
CA PHE A 513 -5.33 -19.17 8.57
C PHE A 513 -4.21 -19.23 9.62
N ALA A 514 -4.55 -18.96 10.88
CA ALA A 514 -3.56 -18.98 11.96
C ALA A 514 -3.09 -20.40 12.30
N LEU A 515 -3.96 -21.37 12.12
CA LEU A 515 -3.69 -22.75 12.52
C LEU A 515 -2.43 -23.35 11.83
N PRO A 516 -2.19 -23.20 10.52
CA PRO A 516 -0.95 -23.66 9.88
C PRO A 516 0.33 -23.01 10.43
N ILE A 517 0.23 -21.83 11.04
CA ILE A 517 1.37 -21.16 11.67
C ILE A 517 1.66 -21.78 13.04
N LEU A 518 0.61 -22.13 13.79
CA LEU A 518 0.71 -22.67 15.16
C LEU A 518 0.93 -24.17 15.19
N GLN A 519 0.38 -24.88 14.20
CA GLN A 519 0.38 -26.35 14.10
C GLN A 519 0.73 -26.73 12.66
N PRO A 520 2.03 -26.95 12.33
CA PRO A 520 2.49 -27.21 10.97
C PRO A 520 1.79 -28.40 10.29
N GLU A 521 1.34 -29.40 11.04
CA GLU A 521 0.58 -30.53 10.52
C GLU A 521 -0.76 -30.12 9.90
N SER A 522 -1.33 -28.99 10.32
CA SER A 522 -2.58 -28.45 9.77
C SER A 522 -2.41 -27.79 8.39
N GLU A 523 -1.19 -27.61 7.90
CA GLU A 523 -0.94 -27.17 6.53
C GLU A 523 -1.68 -28.05 5.51
N ALA A 524 -1.85 -29.34 5.83
CA ALA A 524 -2.61 -30.28 5.01
C ALA A 524 -4.08 -29.89 4.84
N TRP A 525 -4.65 -29.14 5.77
CA TRP A 525 -6.06 -28.76 5.75
C TRP A 525 -6.35 -27.49 4.99
N PHE A 526 -5.30 -26.70 4.64
CA PHE A 526 -5.44 -25.40 4.01
C PHE A 526 -4.59 -25.25 2.76
N ALA A 527 -3.56 -26.09 2.56
CA ALA A 527 -2.49 -25.90 1.59
C ALA A 527 -1.84 -24.51 1.71
N GLN A 528 -1.54 -24.12 2.95
CA GLN A 528 -0.91 -22.85 3.29
C GLN A 528 0.34 -23.09 4.14
N ASN A 529 1.43 -22.40 3.82
CA ASN A 529 2.70 -22.44 4.53
C ASN A 529 3.22 -21.04 4.73
N LEU A 530 3.63 -20.69 5.95
CA LEU A 530 4.07 -19.33 6.30
C LEU A 530 5.30 -18.89 5.51
N ASP A 531 6.32 -19.76 5.38
CA ASP A 531 7.58 -19.41 4.71
C ASP A 531 7.37 -19.19 3.21
N ASP A 532 6.51 -20.00 2.58
CA ASP A 532 6.10 -19.82 1.19
C ASP A 532 5.33 -18.49 0.99
N PHE A 533 4.46 -18.11 1.93
CA PHE A 533 3.70 -16.86 1.85
C PHE A 533 4.60 -15.62 2.05
N LEU A 534 5.49 -15.64 3.05
CA LEU A 534 6.45 -14.57 3.28
C LEU A 534 7.38 -14.34 2.07
N SER A 535 7.63 -15.39 1.28
CA SER A 535 8.41 -15.32 0.05
C SER A 535 7.61 -14.84 -1.16
N ALA A 536 6.31 -15.18 -1.22
CA ALA A 536 5.48 -14.99 -2.41
C ALA A 536 4.77 -13.63 -2.46
N TYR A 537 4.43 -13.05 -1.30
CA TYR A 537 3.62 -11.83 -1.19
C TYR A 537 4.38 -10.69 -0.53
N ASP A 538 3.98 -9.44 -0.81
CA ASP A 538 4.48 -8.27 -0.09
C ASP A 538 4.02 -8.32 1.38
N TRP A 539 2.78 -8.77 1.62
CA TRP A 539 2.20 -8.94 2.95
C TRP A 539 1.55 -10.30 3.14
N THR A 540 1.88 -10.99 4.23
CA THR A 540 1.13 -12.12 4.75
C THR A 540 0.17 -11.60 5.82
N VAL A 541 -1.11 -12.00 5.75
CA VAL A 541 -2.16 -11.49 6.63
C VAL A 541 -2.76 -12.65 7.44
N PRO A 542 -2.10 -13.08 8.55
CA PRO A 542 -2.69 -14.07 9.44
C PRO A 542 -4.00 -13.58 10.02
N MET A 543 -5.05 -14.39 9.91
CA MET A 543 -6.32 -14.18 10.59
C MET A 543 -6.12 -14.45 12.08
N ALA A 544 -5.67 -13.43 12.83
CA ALA A 544 -5.41 -13.47 14.25
C ALA A 544 -6.74 -13.40 15.04
N MET A 545 -7.58 -14.40 14.82
CA MET A 545 -9.01 -14.45 15.18
C MET A 545 -9.30 -15.59 16.16
N PRO A 546 -8.95 -15.44 17.45
CA PRO A 546 -9.01 -16.53 18.42
C PRO A 546 -10.42 -17.13 18.57
N LEU A 547 -11.48 -16.33 18.55
CA LEU A 547 -12.84 -16.86 18.70
C LEU A 547 -13.28 -17.66 17.47
N MET A 548 -12.80 -17.32 16.28
CA MET A 548 -13.01 -18.10 15.05
C MET A 548 -12.34 -19.47 15.15
N GLU A 549 -11.17 -19.54 15.77
CA GLU A 549 -10.43 -20.78 16.05
C GLU A 549 -10.94 -21.52 17.29
N SER A 550 -12.11 -21.13 17.81
CA SER A 550 -12.74 -21.74 19.01
C SER A 550 -11.87 -21.66 20.28
N VAL A 551 -11.00 -20.67 20.37
CA VAL A 551 -10.17 -20.41 21.55
C VAL A 551 -11.03 -19.73 22.62
N PRO A 552 -11.04 -20.19 23.87
CA PRO A 552 -11.76 -19.53 24.97
C PRO A 552 -11.29 -18.07 25.12
N ALA A 553 -12.23 -17.19 25.45
CA ALA A 553 -11.95 -15.74 25.53
C ALA A 553 -10.81 -15.40 26.51
N GLU A 554 -10.72 -16.14 27.63
CA GLU A 554 -9.66 -16.01 28.64
C GLU A 554 -8.27 -16.48 28.16
N GLU A 555 -8.22 -17.35 27.15
CA GLU A 555 -6.97 -17.85 26.58
C GLU A 555 -6.51 -17.05 25.35
N SER A 556 -7.34 -16.13 24.84
CA SER A 556 -7.09 -15.44 23.58
C SER A 556 -5.79 -14.64 23.58
N ASN A 557 -5.42 -14.00 24.68
CA ASN A 557 -4.17 -13.24 24.81
C ASN A 557 -2.93 -14.14 24.71
N ALA A 558 -2.96 -15.29 25.38
CA ALA A 558 -1.88 -16.27 25.31
C ALA A 558 -1.78 -16.89 23.91
N TRP A 559 -2.91 -17.11 23.26
CA TRP A 559 -2.98 -17.63 21.90
C TRP A 559 -2.37 -16.63 20.90
N LEU A 560 -2.74 -15.34 20.99
CA LEU A 560 -2.16 -14.27 20.17
C LEU A 560 -0.64 -14.16 20.36
N THR A 561 -0.18 -14.22 21.61
CA THR A 561 1.27 -14.21 21.92
C THR A 561 1.98 -15.39 21.27
N ARG A 562 1.40 -16.61 21.31
CA ARG A 562 1.98 -17.78 20.61
C ARG A 562 2.04 -17.57 19.10
N LEU A 563 0.98 -17.00 18.49
CA LEU A 563 0.95 -16.71 17.06
C LEU A 563 2.03 -15.71 16.65
N VAL A 564 2.17 -14.61 17.40
CA VAL A 564 3.24 -13.63 17.19
C VAL A 564 4.61 -14.26 17.28
N ASN A 565 4.87 -15.05 18.32
CA ASN A 565 6.15 -15.72 18.53
C ASN A 565 6.48 -16.70 17.39
N ALA A 566 5.49 -17.43 16.89
CA ALA A 566 5.68 -18.35 15.76
C ALA A 566 6.07 -17.61 14.48
N VAL A 567 5.51 -16.44 14.22
CA VAL A 567 5.91 -15.57 13.08
C VAL A 567 7.30 -14.97 13.33
N ALA A 568 7.54 -14.41 14.52
CA ALA A 568 8.78 -13.75 14.91
C ALA A 568 10.01 -14.68 14.87
N ALA A 569 9.80 -15.99 14.97
CA ALA A 569 10.87 -16.99 14.82
C ALA A 569 11.54 -16.95 13.43
N ARG A 570 10.95 -16.28 12.43
CA ARG A 570 11.53 -16.07 11.10
C ARG A 570 12.11 -14.67 11.02
N PRO A 571 13.41 -14.50 10.74
CA PRO A 571 14.03 -13.18 10.64
C PRO A 571 13.31 -12.27 9.64
N GLY A 572 12.91 -11.08 10.08
CA GLY A 572 12.26 -10.08 9.24
C GLY A 572 10.78 -10.35 8.92
N ALA A 573 10.19 -11.47 9.37
CA ALA A 573 8.81 -11.84 9.06
C ALA A 573 7.80 -10.81 9.58
N LEU A 574 8.03 -10.24 10.76
CA LEU A 574 7.12 -9.22 11.33
C LEU A 574 6.97 -7.98 10.44
N ASN A 575 8.00 -7.63 9.67
CA ASN A 575 7.95 -6.51 8.73
C ASN A 575 7.15 -6.82 7.46
N LYS A 576 6.79 -8.08 7.24
CA LYS A 576 5.99 -8.57 6.11
C LYS A 576 4.66 -9.18 6.55
N THR A 577 4.27 -8.99 7.80
CA THR A 577 3.05 -9.59 8.37
C THR A 577 2.14 -8.49 8.91
N ILE A 578 0.85 -8.58 8.57
CA ILE A 578 -0.24 -7.77 9.13
C ILE A 578 -1.17 -8.70 9.89
N PHE A 579 -1.21 -8.61 11.22
CA PHE A 579 -2.10 -9.44 12.04
C PHE A 579 -3.53 -8.89 11.98
N GLU A 580 -4.47 -9.66 11.44
CA GLU A 580 -5.85 -9.26 11.28
C GLU A 580 -6.72 -9.80 12.42
N LEU A 581 -7.14 -8.90 13.30
CA LEU A 581 -8.00 -9.20 14.45
C LEU A 581 -9.46 -9.31 14.01
N GLN A 582 -10.27 -10.10 14.75
CA GLN A 582 -11.71 -10.14 14.54
C GLN A 582 -12.44 -9.08 15.36
N ALA A 583 -13.34 -8.34 14.72
CA ALA A 583 -14.28 -7.42 15.38
C ALA A 583 -15.68 -8.03 15.53
N ARG A 584 -15.89 -9.26 15.05
CA ARG A 584 -17.15 -10.00 15.13
C ARG A 584 -16.92 -11.42 15.61
N ASP A 585 -17.80 -11.91 16.44
CA ASP A 585 -17.86 -13.30 16.87
C ASP A 585 -18.88 -14.06 16.01
N TRP A 586 -18.36 -14.82 15.04
CA TRP A 586 -19.19 -15.62 14.13
C TRP A 586 -19.70 -16.91 14.73
N ALA A 587 -19.12 -17.37 15.84
CA ALA A 587 -19.56 -18.57 16.55
C ALA A 587 -20.89 -18.34 17.28
N GLN A 588 -21.21 -17.10 17.64
CA GLN A 588 -22.48 -16.74 18.25
C GLN A 588 -23.62 -16.72 17.22
N LYS A 589 -24.81 -17.13 17.65
CA LYS A 589 -26.04 -17.04 16.83
C LYS A 589 -27.14 -16.34 17.64
N PRO A 590 -27.58 -15.12 17.25
CA PRO A 590 -27.05 -14.32 16.15
C PRO A 590 -25.59 -13.87 16.37
N GLN A 591 -24.86 -13.62 15.30
CA GLN A 591 -23.51 -13.07 15.34
C GLN A 591 -23.48 -11.78 16.15
N ARG A 592 -22.42 -11.56 16.92
CA ARG A 592 -22.26 -10.38 17.78
C ARG A 592 -20.93 -9.68 17.50
N ALA A 593 -20.93 -8.37 17.73
CA ALA A 593 -19.66 -7.63 17.78
C ALA A 593 -18.81 -8.13 18.96
N VAL A 594 -17.52 -8.19 18.76
CA VAL A 594 -16.55 -8.35 19.86
C VAL A 594 -16.59 -7.08 20.69
N ALA A 595 -16.55 -7.20 22.02
CA ALA A 595 -16.52 -6.04 22.89
C ALA A 595 -15.28 -5.17 22.60
N ASP A 596 -15.46 -3.85 22.57
CA ASP A 596 -14.38 -2.91 22.25
C ASP A 596 -13.19 -3.07 23.20
N GLU A 597 -13.45 -3.29 24.49
CA GLU A 597 -12.41 -3.53 25.50
C GLU A 597 -11.56 -4.76 25.16
N ARG A 598 -12.19 -5.81 24.64
CA ARG A 598 -11.47 -7.02 24.23
C ARG A 598 -10.62 -6.77 22.99
N LEU A 599 -11.14 -6.04 22.02
CA LEU A 599 -10.39 -5.69 20.81
C LEU A 599 -9.19 -4.80 21.14
N VAL A 600 -9.38 -3.81 22.02
CA VAL A 600 -8.30 -2.96 22.55
C VAL A 600 -7.24 -3.81 23.27
N GLU A 601 -7.65 -4.73 24.12
CA GLU A 601 -6.75 -5.66 24.82
C GLU A 601 -5.90 -6.47 23.83
N TRP A 602 -6.52 -7.01 22.76
CA TRP A 602 -5.79 -7.73 21.73
C TRP A 602 -4.80 -6.83 20.96
N MET A 603 -5.17 -5.58 20.64
CA MET A 603 -4.25 -4.61 20.04
C MET A 603 -3.05 -4.35 20.96
N GLN A 604 -3.29 -4.19 22.27
CA GLN A 604 -2.23 -4.00 23.27
C GLN A 604 -1.31 -5.22 23.36
N VAL A 605 -1.87 -6.44 23.32
CA VAL A 605 -1.07 -7.67 23.28
C VAL A 605 -0.15 -7.69 22.08
N LEU A 606 -0.64 -7.32 20.89
CA LEU A 606 0.21 -7.21 19.69
C LEU A 606 1.33 -6.19 19.88
N GLN A 607 1.01 -4.99 20.38
CA GLN A 607 1.98 -3.92 20.61
C GLN A 607 3.05 -4.31 21.63
N LEU A 608 2.66 -4.91 22.76
CA LEU A 608 3.58 -5.40 23.80
C LEU A 608 4.54 -6.48 23.27
N ASN A 609 4.15 -7.20 22.22
CA ASN A 609 5.01 -8.15 21.52
C ASN A 609 5.76 -7.53 20.32
N GLY A 610 5.81 -6.20 20.23
CA GLY A 610 6.59 -5.47 19.22
C GLY A 610 5.93 -5.41 17.84
N ILE A 611 4.65 -5.74 17.72
CA ILE A 611 3.95 -5.72 16.44
C ILE A 611 3.56 -4.28 16.08
N LYS A 612 4.01 -3.83 14.91
CA LYS A 612 3.66 -2.53 14.34
C LYS A 612 2.51 -2.63 13.32
N ASN A 613 2.29 -3.78 12.71
CA ASN A 613 1.39 -3.95 11.57
C ASN A 613 0.22 -4.86 11.95
N TYR A 614 -0.97 -4.29 12.06
CA TYR A 614 -2.20 -5.05 12.33
C TYR A 614 -3.43 -4.33 11.82
N GLY A 615 -4.52 -5.06 11.73
CA GLY A 615 -5.82 -4.59 11.31
C GLY A 615 -6.94 -5.32 12.03
N TYR A 616 -8.17 -5.05 11.63
CA TYR A 616 -9.34 -5.79 12.08
C TYR A 616 -10.41 -5.93 10.99
N TYR A 617 -11.21 -6.97 11.08
CA TYR A 617 -12.35 -7.28 10.23
C TYR A 617 -13.55 -7.76 11.06
N PRO A 618 -14.79 -7.38 10.69
CA PRO A 618 -15.14 -6.30 9.78
C PRO A 618 -15.22 -4.95 10.48
N ASP A 619 -15.15 -3.87 9.70
CA ASP A 619 -15.55 -2.55 10.18
C ASP A 619 -17.03 -2.29 9.86
N ASP A 620 -17.85 -2.09 10.88
CA ASP A 620 -19.24 -1.66 10.73
C ASP A 620 -19.34 -0.15 11.00
N PHE A 621 -18.91 0.65 10.02
CA PHE A 621 -18.95 2.10 10.11
C PHE A 621 -20.38 2.66 10.24
N LEU A 622 -21.40 1.91 9.82
CA LEU A 622 -22.80 2.31 9.93
C LEU A 622 -23.27 2.36 11.38
N ASN A 623 -22.83 1.41 12.19
CA ASN A 623 -23.22 1.26 13.60
C ASN A 623 -22.11 1.69 14.58
N ASN A 624 -21.00 2.30 14.09
CA ASN A 624 -19.83 2.64 14.87
C ASN A 624 -19.28 1.44 15.65
N GLN A 625 -19.12 0.31 14.99
CA GLN A 625 -18.59 -0.91 15.59
C GLN A 625 -17.34 -1.40 14.82
N PRO A 626 -16.20 -1.51 15.54
CA PRO A 626 -15.96 -1.13 16.94
C PRO A 626 -16.07 0.39 17.16
N ASP A 627 -16.34 0.83 18.41
CA ASP A 627 -16.47 2.25 18.72
C ASP A 627 -15.14 2.99 18.49
N ILE A 628 -15.16 3.94 17.55
CA ILE A 628 -13.98 4.69 17.15
C ILE A 628 -13.30 5.40 18.33
N SER A 629 -14.07 5.92 19.29
CA SER A 629 -13.51 6.64 20.44
C SER A 629 -12.71 5.74 21.37
N ARG A 630 -13.01 4.44 21.37
CA ARG A 630 -12.35 3.45 22.21
C ARG A 630 -11.13 2.84 21.54
N ILE A 631 -11.22 2.51 20.24
CA ILE A 631 -10.13 1.78 19.56
C ILE A 631 -9.07 2.71 18.96
N ARG A 632 -9.43 3.95 18.61
CA ARG A 632 -8.51 4.89 17.94
C ARG A 632 -7.18 5.11 18.67
N PRO A 633 -7.11 5.24 20.01
CA PRO A 633 -5.84 5.42 20.72
C PRO A 633 -4.82 4.31 20.44
N GLU A 634 -5.29 3.07 20.29
CA GLU A 634 -4.43 1.89 20.02
C GLU A 634 -4.27 1.59 18.53
N PHE A 635 -5.20 2.12 17.69
CA PHE A 635 -5.29 1.73 16.29
C PHE A 635 -4.74 2.76 15.32
N SER A 636 -4.64 4.05 15.69
CA SER A 636 -4.07 5.07 14.81
C SER A 636 -2.63 4.73 14.39
N SER A 637 -2.28 5.03 13.15
CA SER A 637 -0.90 4.95 12.66
C SER A 637 -0.07 6.20 12.99
N TYR A 638 -0.71 7.25 13.49
CA TYR A 638 -0.05 8.51 13.90
C TYR A 638 0.44 8.43 15.33
N TRP A 639 1.64 8.94 15.56
CA TRP A 639 2.16 9.16 16.91
C TRP A 639 1.44 10.32 17.57
N TYR A 640 1.19 10.21 18.88
CA TYR A 640 0.65 11.31 19.65
C TYR A 640 1.55 11.58 20.87
N PRO A 641 1.93 12.84 21.14
CA PRO A 641 1.69 14.04 20.31
C PRO A 641 2.43 13.97 18.97
N ASP A 642 1.86 14.62 17.95
CA ASP A 642 2.53 14.76 16.66
C ASP A 642 3.91 15.38 16.87
N ASN A 643 4.94 14.76 16.34
CA ASN A 643 6.31 15.28 16.35
C ASN A 643 6.48 16.28 15.19
N ASP A 644 5.72 17.40 15.23
CA ASP A 644 5.91 18.52 14.31
C ASP A 644 7.27 19.20 14.48
#